data_322dcb55a5e615c472ae3c5c55a016a8
#
_entry.id   322dcb55a5e615c472ae3c5c55a016a8
#
_cell.length_a   1.000
_cell.length_b   1.000
_cell.length_c   1.000
_cell.angle_alpha   90.00
_cell.angle_beta   90.00
_cell.angle_gamma   90.00
#
_symmetry.space_group_name_H-M   'P 1'
#
loop_
_entity.id
_entity.type
_entity.pdbx_description
1 polymer ?
#
loop_
_entity_poly.entity_id
_entity_poly.type
_entity_poly.pdbx_seq_one_letter_code
_entity_poly.pdbx_strand_id
1 'polypeptide(L)'
;MCNPRFLYWKEELGNDRNRKVMVKINQSNTYKGLKYKIKYNETPQNSSKVYFCCHREDFLLYFDSISNEILNIKNNISIWYLDQYKEIIACEEYFFDLSQMQLFVIPITRKFLVEKCHARMTEFVYAVEQHIPILPIVQEKGLDDLFNITCGNMQFLNKYIDNTVSISYTNRLCNFLDMILFNEDLIQQIRNTFDTYIFLSYRQKDCIYAKEIMNLIHDNELYQDIAIWYDEFLTPGEDFNDGIENAIIKSSCFIMAVTPNLVNESNYIMDIEYPLARALKKDILPIEAVKTNLKLLKKCYPGINDVISLKNKEIIFRYLKERFEGRISNKKKNDSQHNFFIGLAYLNGIDVEINRSRGVELITLAAEQGLPEACLKLVRMYRCGEYVIQNKREAAKWKEKYIDYLKSLNECDEEIIAQEYVDLGYLKREIHGFAPWKKIKDYEKVDYDESISAQMEALKYYEKRYFENKDDQFGWELVNIYSSLGGIFRVRENSEEFVMYYEKACEIKHYILEKSSEPQAREELIISISVLASVYCDEKKFIKASEYCRQGIKKARKLLEEKFDKKLVKEVVYLYDHTLENCVKAENREDKVIENMREGIRMVGEILLDFMPSQVYIKYKRKYSRLAENAKAGEKNKEIYEQLVKILGQIILPEYDEKVTRQYRGY
;
A
#
# COMPACT_ATOMS: atom_id res chain seq x y z
N MET A 1 -21.13 13.67 20.39
CA MET A 1 -20.20 14.77 20.02
C MET A 1 -18.95 14.09 19.49
N CYS A 2 -18.86 13.92 18.18
CA CYS A 2 -17.66 13.36 17.54
C CYS A 2 -16.52 14.35 17.70
N ASN A 3 -15.37 13.87 18.18
CA ASN A 3 -14.20 14.69 18.38
C ASN A 3 -13.56 15.02 17.00
N PRO A 4 -13.55 16.28 16.56
CA PRO A 4 -13.07 16.64 15.21
C PRO A 4 -11.55 16.48 15.00
N ARG A 5 -10.81 15.93 15.95
CA ARG A 5 -9.35 15.85 15.92
C ARG A 5 -8.76 14.86 14.89
N PHE A 6 -9.54 13.93 14.34
CA PHE A 6 -9.05 13.00 13.32
C PHE A 6 -9.05 13.57 11.89
N LEU A 7 -9.76 14.68 11.66
CA LEU A 7 -9.75 15.39 10.36
C LEU A 7 -8.61 16.42 10.23
N TYR A 8 -7.89 16.75 11.32
CA TYR A 8 -6.86 17.80 11.36
C TYR A 8 -5.46 17.39 10.89
N TRP A 9 -5.28 16.19 10.36
CA TRP A 9 -3.97 15.70 9.91
C TRP A 9 -3.49 16.26 8.56
N LYS A 10 -4.19 17.23 7.99
CA LYS A 10 -3.79 17.84 6.71
C LYS A 10 -3.05 19.18 6.80
N GLU A 11 -2.99 19.84 7.96
CA GLU A 11 -2.57 21.26 7.98
C GLU A 11 -1.37 21.67 8.88
N GLU A 12 -0.73 20.77 9.62
CA GLU A 12 0.43 21.16 10.46
C GLU A 12 1.78 20.61 10.01
N LEU A 13 2.08 20.57 8.72
CA LEU A 13 3.46 20.45 8.23
C LEU A 13 3.95 21.81 7.70
N GLY A 14 3.95 22.81 8.59
CA GLY A 14 4.64 24.08 8.40
C GLY A 14 6.16 23.94 8.58
N ASN A 15 6.88 24.19 7.50
CA ASN A 15 8.25 24.69 7.41
C ASN A 15 9.16 24.56 8.64
N ASP A 16 9.91 23.48 8.72
CA ASP A 16 11.23 23.53 9.36
C ASP A 16 12.29 22.75 8.52
N ARG A 17 12.74 23.38 7.45
CA ARG A 17 13.70 22.83 6.48
C ARG A 17 15.15 23.10 6.87
N ASN A 18 15.57 22.99 8.12
CA ASN A 18 17.01 23.13 8.44
C ASN A 18 17.42 22.45 9.75
N ARG A 19 16.99 21.25 10.05
CA ARG A 19 17.70 20.39 11.01
C ARG A 19 18.54 19.37 10.25
N LYS A 20 19.85 19.55 10.27
CA LYS A 20 20.81 18.47 9.98
C LYS A 20 20.62 17.38 11.03
N VAL A 21 19.81 16.39 10.71
CA VAL A 21 19.63 15.19 11.53
C VAL A 21 20.92 14.39 11.43
N MET A 22 21.68 14.31 12.51
CA MET A 22 22.84 13.42 12.60
C MET A 22 22.32 11.98 12.73
N VAL A 23 22.37 11.23 11.65
CA VAL A 23 22.06 9.80 11.64
C VAL A 23 23.14 9.06 12.40
N LYS A 24 22.80 8.48 13.54
CA LYS A 24 23.72 7.62 14.30
C LYS A 24 23.59 6.18 13.80
N ILE A 25 24.67 5.63 13.25
CA ILE A 25 24.80 4.19 13.00
C ILE A 25 25.40 3.61 14.28
N ASN A 26 24.61 2.91 15.06
CA ASN A 26 25.08 2.32 16.31
C ASN A 26 25.13 0.79 16.25
N GLN A 27 26.22 0.34 16.76
CA GLN A 27 26.69 -0.93 17.30
C GLN A 27 25.98 -2.25 16.91
N SER A 28 26.81 -3.21 16.51
CA SER A 28 26.43 -4.59 16.26
C SER A 28 26.00 -5.29 17.56
N ASN A 29 24.71 -5.54 17.73
CA ASN A 29 24.25 -6.49 18.72
C ASN A 29 24.34 -7.90 18.15
N THR A 30 25.04 -8.79 18.85
CA THR A 30 25.17 -10.20 18.50
C THR A 30 24.08 -10.97 19.23
N TYR A 31 22.99 -11.28 18.55
CA TYR A 31 21.96 -12.18 19.10
C TYR A 31 22.25 -13.61 18.62
N LYS A 32 22.66 -14.51 19.54
CA LYS A 32 22.93 -15.95 19.30
C LYS A 32 23.68 -16.29 17.99
N GLY A 33 24.66 -15.46 17.59
CA GLY A 33 25.46 -15.68 16.39
C GLY A 33 25.02 -14.93 15.14
N LEU A 34 23.81 -14.36 15.10
CA LEU A 34 23.35 -13.45 14.05
C LEU A 34 23.67 -12.00 14.43
N LYS A 35 24.32 -11.28 13.52
CA LYS A 35 24.64 -9.86 13.72
C LYS A 35 23.64 -8.99 12.98
N TYR A 36 22.60 -8.53 13.70
CA TYR A 36 21.78 -7.44 13.21
C TYR A 36 22.48 -6.10 13.43
N LYS A 37 22.39 -5.23 12.46
CA LYS A 37 22.67 -3.82 12.63
C LYS A 37 21.37 -3.04 12.64
N ILE A 38 21.38 -1.91 13.36
CA ILE A 38 20.19 -1.10 13.57
C ILE A 38 20.53 0.34 13.24
N LYS A 39 19.68 0.98 12.42
CA LYS A 39 19.78 2.39 12.07
C LYS A 39 18.56 3.14 12.61
N TYR A 40 18.78 4.25 13.30
CA TYR A 40 17.72 5.11 13.85
C TYR A 40 18.22 6.58 13.94
N ASN A 41 17.31 7.54 14.05
CA ASN A 41 17.67 8.96 14.19
C ASN A 41 17.91 9.38 15.63
N GLU A 42 16.97 9.08 16.52
CA GLU A 42 17.04 9.34 17.96
C GLU A 42 16.70 8.03 18.66
N THR A 43 17.25 7.76 19.85
CA THR A 43 16.88 6.57 20.63
C THR A 43 15.44 6.70 21.08
N PRO A 44 14.46 6.14 20.38
CA PRO A 44 13.08 6.28 20.80
C PRO A 44 12.77 5.24 21.84
N GLN A 45 12.17 5.65 22.94
CA GLN A 45 11.49 4.74 23.83
C GLN A 45 10.38 4.06 23.03
N ASN A 46 10.54 2.76 22.72
CA ASN A 46 9.59 1.93 22.01
C ASN A 46 9.44 2.24 20.49
N SER A 47 10.53 2.23 19.77
CA SER A 47 10.51 2.37 18.32
C SER A 47 9.87 1.15 17.64
N SER A 48 9.05 1.42 16.63
CA SER A 48 8.60 0.37 15.72
C SER A 48 9.78 -0.27 14.99
N LYS A 49 9.80 -1.60 14.92
CA LYS A 49 10.88 -2.37 14.29
C LYS A 49 10.57 -2.58 12.81
N VAL A 50 11.40 -2.03 11.95
CA VAL A 50 11.32 -2.14 10.49
C VAL A 50 12.47 -2.98 10.00
N TYR A 51 12.20 -4.05 9.25
CA TYR A 51 13.23 -4.92 8.69
C TYR A 51 13.54 -4.55 7.25
N PHE A 52 14.81 -4.31 6.93
CA PHE A 52 15.26 -4.03 5.58
C PHE A 52 15.76 -5.30 4.90
N CYS A 53 14.94 -5.82 3.97
CA CYS A 53 15.17 -7.06 3.26
C CYS A 53 15.55 -6.75 1.81
N CYS A 54 16.77 -7.10 1.36
CA CYS A 54 17.22 -6.79 0.01
C CYS A 54 18.18 -7.85 -0.56
N HIS A 55 18.36 -7.86 -1.88
CA HIS A 55 19.45 -8.60 -2.49
C HIS A 55 20.80 -8.04 -2.00
N ARG A 56 21.75 -8.92 -1.70
CA ARG A 56 23.05 -8.55 -1.08
C ARG A 56 23.80 -7.44 -1.85
N GLU A 57 23.81 -7.53 -3.17
CA GLU A 57 24.52 -6.56 -4.00
C GLU A 57 23.82 -5.21 -4.12
N ASP A 58 22.52 -5.16 -3.80
CA ASP A 58 21.70 -3.95 -3.84
C ASP A 58 21.80 -3.13 -2.54
N PHE A 59 22.34 -3.73 -1.47
CA PHE A 59 22.38 -3.11 -0.15
C PHE A 59 23.09 -1.74 -0.16
N LEU A 60 24.33 -1.69 -0.66
CA LEU A 60 25.10 -0.45 -0.72
C LEU A 60 24.49 0.61 -1.64
N LEU A 61 23.67 0.20 -2.62
CA LEU A 61 23.07 1.11 -3.58
C LEU A 61 21.82 1.80 -3.02
N TYR A 62 21.02 1.08 -2.23
CA TYR A 62 19.67 1.53 -1.88
C TYR A 62 19.41 1.71 -0.38
N PHE A 63 20.19 1.06 0.50
CA PHE A 63 19.93 1.09 1.94
C PHE A 63 19.91 2.51 2.50
N ASP A 64 20.99 3.30 2.26
CA ASP A 64 21.07 4.64 2.84
C ASP A 64 20.00 5.60 2.29
N SER A 65 19.73 5.52 1.00
CA SER A 65 18.68 6.36 0.39
C SER A 65 17.30 6.07 0.99
N ILE A 66 16.89 4.79 0.97
CA ILE A 66 15.55 4.41 1.43
C ILE A 66 15.41 4.58 2.94
N SER A 67 16.41 4.14 3.71
CA SER A 67 16.37 4.26 5.16
C SER A 67 16.30 5.73 5.62
N ASN A 68 17.05 6.62 4.97
CA ASN A 68 16.97 8.06 5.29
C ASN A 68 15.61 8.66 4.90
N GLU A 69 15.03 8.28 3.74
CA GLU A 69 13.68 8.71 3.38
C GLU A 69 12.65 8.32 4.45
N ILE A 70 12.70 7.07 4.91
CA ILE A 70 11.76 6.56 5.93
C ILE A 70 11.98 7.24 7.28
N LEU A 71 13.25 7.36 7.74
CA LEU A 71 13.58 7.99 9.00
C LEU A 71 13.28 9.50 9.05
N ASN A 72 13.31 10.18 7.89
CA ASN A 72 12.90 11.59 7.80
C ASN A 72 11.39 11.79 7.93
N ILE A 73 10.60 10.76 7.56
CA ILE A 73 9.13 10.79 7.70
C ILE A 73 8.72 10.36 9.12
N LYS A 74 9.39 9.35 9.67
CA LYS A 74 9.09 8.75 10.98
C LYS A 74 10.33 8.69 11.86
N ASN A 75 10.34 9.46 12.94
CA ASN A 75 11.49 9.53 13.87
C ASN A 75 11.51 8.38 14.88
N ASN A 76 10.34 7.80 15.18
CA ASN A 76 10.14 6.78 16.22
C ASN A 76 10.26 5.35 15.70
N ILE A 77 11.14 5.09 14.76
CA ILE A 77 11.37 3.76 14.20
C ILE A 77 12.84 3.37 14.27
N SER A 78 13.08 2.06 14.30
CA SER A 78 14.39 1.44 14.14
C SER A 78 14.41 0.54 12.91
N ILE A 79 15.40 0.72 12.04
CA ILE A 79 15.58 -0.08 10.83
C ILE A 79 16.64 -1.15 11.08
N TRP A 80 16.18 -2.40 11.09
CA TRP A 80 16.97 -3.59 11.33
C TRP A 80 17.42 -4.21 10.02
N TYR A 81 18.65 -4.69 9.94
CA TYR A 81 19.18 -5.37 8.76
C TYR A 81 20.35 -6.30 9.12
N LEU A 82 20.58 -7.31 8.28
CA LEU A 82 21.72 -8.22 8.42
C LEU A 82 22.93 -7.66 7.68
N ASP A 83 24.04 -7.48 8.40
CA ASP A 83 25.29 -6.95 7.84
C ASP A 83 26.03 -7.96 6.95
N GLN A 84 25.93 -9.24 7.26
CA GLN A 84 26.60 -10.31 6.52
C GLN A 84 25.71 -11.55 6.38
N TYR A 85 25.32 -11.83 5.16
CA TYR A 85 24.67 -13.11 4.78
C TYR A 85 25.73 -14.22 4.64
N LYS A 86 26.50 -14.50 5.68
CA LYS A 86 27.27 -15.76 5.74
C LYS A 86 26.29 -16.84 6.14
N GLU A 87 26.10 -17.83 5.28
CA GLU A 87 25.33 -19.06 5.46
C GLU A 87 24.44 -19.04 6.73
N ILE A 88 23.36 -18.25 6.65
CA ILE A 88 22.39 -18.18 7.74
C ILE A 88 21.64 -19.49 7.68
N ILE A 89 21.94 -20.37 8.62
CA ILE A 89 21.09 -21.52 8.87
C ILE A 89 19.79 -20.96 9.47
N ALA A 90 18.69 -21.08 8.73
CA ALA A 90 17.38 -20.70 9.21
C ALA A 90 17.07 -21.51 10.47
N CYS A 91 17.18 -20.90 11.63
CA CYS A 91 16.88 -21.48 12.93
C CYS A 91 15.60 -20.86 13.52
N GLU A 92 15.00 -21.49 14.51
CA GLU A 92 13.78 -21.00 15.14
C GLU A 92 13.94 -19.58 15.71
N GLU A 93 15.10 -19.26 16.27
CA GLU A 93 15.40 -17.92 16.80
C GLU A 93 15.41 -16.84 15.71
N TYR A 94 15.93 -17.17 14.52
CA TYR A 94 15.93 -16.24 13.40
C TYR A 94 14.50 -15.88 12.96
N PHE A 95 13.65 -16.87 12.81
CA PHE A 95 12.25 -16.64 12.46
C PHE A 95 11.47 -15.94 13.58
N PHE A 96 11.84 -16.21 14.83
CA PHE A 96 11.27 -15.49 15.96
C PHE A 96 11.61 -13.98 15.87
N ASP A 97 12.86 -13.60 15.60
CA ASP A 97 13.24 -12.21 15.45
C ASP A 97 12.51 -11.53 14.29
N LEU A 98 12.38 -12.21 13.15
CA LEU A 98 11.60 -11.68 12.01
C LEU A 98 10.11 -11.52 12.37
N SER A 99 9.57 -12.39 13.24
CA SER A 99 8.17 -12.29 13.68
C SER A 99 7.86 -11.03 14.50
N GLN A 100 8.88 -10.45 15.12
CA GLN A 100 8.77 -9.22 15.93
C GLN A 100 8.82 -7.94 15.10
N MET A 101 9.02 -8.03 13.79
CA MET A 101 9.06 -6.86 12.91
C MET A 101 7.64 -6.40 12.55
N GLN A 102 7.40 -5.11 12.61
CA GLN A 102 6.12 -4.50 12.23
C GLN A 102 6.01 -4.25 10.73
N LEU A 103 7.14 -4.10 10.04
CA LEU A 103 7.18 -3.79 8.62
C LEU A 103 8.44 -4.38 7.98
N PHE A 104 8.29 -4.96 6.78
CA PHE A 104 9.40 -5.30 5.89
C PHE A 104 9.50 -4.27 4.77
N VAL A 105 10.66 -3.67 4.59
CA VAL A 105 10.95 -2.75 3.47
C VAL A 105 11.84 -3.46 2.48
N ILE A 106 11.41 -3.52 1.22
CA ILE A 106 12.06 -4.29 0.17
C ILE A 106 12.33 -3.42 -1.06
N PRO A 107 13.59 -3.06 -1.35
CA PRO A 107 13.94 -2.47 -2.64
C PRO A 107 13.76 -3.51 -3.75
N ILE A 108 12.87 -3.23 -4.68
CA ILE A 108 12.58 -4.11 -5.81
C ILE A 108 13.50 -3.75 -6.97
N THR A 109 14.39 -4.69 -7.27
CA THR A 109 15.37 -4.62 -8.35
C THR A 109 15.24 -5.85 -9.24
N ARG A 110 15.81 -5.81 -10.44
CA ARG A 110 15.86 -6.99 -11.32
C ARG A 110 16.58 -8.15 -10.64
N LYS A 111 17.66 -7.88 -9.88
CA LYS A 111 18.40 -8.92 -9.16
C LYS A 111 17.53 -9.60 -8.11
N PHE A 112 16.82 -8.81 -7.28
CA PHE A 112 15.90 -9.37 -6.29
C PHE A 112 14.83 -10.25 -6.93
N LEU A 113 14.28 -9.86 -8.09
CA LEU A 113 13.19 -10.59 -8.76
C LEU A 113 13.66 -11.84 -9.52
N VAL A 114 14.85 -11.84 -10.10
CA VAL A 114 15.32 -12.93 -10.99
C VAL A 114 16.27 -13.87 -10.29
N GLU A 115 17.23 -13.35 -9.51
CA GLU A 115 18.26 -14.16 -8.89
C GLU A 115 17.77 -14.88 -7.64
N LYS A 116 18.32 -16.08 -7.38
CA LYS A 116 18.06 -16.79 -6.13
C LYS A 116 18.85 -16.11 -5.01
N CYS A 117 18.18 -15.46 -4.08
CA CYS A 117 18.80 -14.84 -2.93
C CYS A 117 18.05 -15.18 -1.65
N HIS A 118 18.75 -15.14 -0.50
CA HIS A 118 18.18 -15.43 0.82
C HIS A 118 16.99 -14.50 1.14
N ALA A 119 17.14 -13.21 0.86
CA ALA A 119 16.10 -12.21 1.09
C ALA A 119 14.77 -12.59 0.43
N ARG A 120 14.79 -13.02 -0.84
CA ARG A 120 13.56 -13.42 -1.54
C ARG A 120 13.07 -14.80 -1.16
N MET A 121 13.98 -15.79 -1.07
CA MET A 121 13.60 -17.20 -0.89
C MET A 121 13.21 -17.55 0.55
N THR A 122 13.66 -16.76 1.52
CA THR A 122 13.44 -17.03 2.95
C THR A 122 12.70 -15.89 3.63
N GLU A 123 13.27 -14.67 3.64
CA GLU A 123 12.75 -13.54 4.41
C GLU A 123 11.42 -13.00 3.86
N PHE A 124 11.37 -12.77 2.54
CA PHE A 124 10.15 -12.32 1.87
C PHE A 124 9.04 -13.38 1.97
N VAL A 125 9.37 -14.65 1.71
CA VAL A 125 8.39 -15.76 1.83
C VAL A 125 7.85 -15.83 3.27
N TYR A 126 8.73 -15.75 4.27
CA TYR A 126 8.33 -15.73 5.67
C TYR A 126 7.40 -14.56 5.99
N ALA A 127 7.74 -13.34 5.55
CA ALA A 127 6.90 -12.17 5.78
C ALA A 127 5.50 -12.33 5.14
N VAL A 128 5.43 -12.91 3.94
CA VAL A 128 4.15 -13.21 3.26
C VAL A 128 3.35 -14.27 4.02
N GLU A 129 3.97 -15.38 4.42
CA GLU A 129 3.31 -16.47 5.16
C GLU A 129 2.81 -16.02 6.52
N GLN A 130 3.55 -15.16 7.20
CA GLN A 130 3.18 -14.61 8.51
C GLN A 130 2.30 -13.35 8.43
N HIS A 131 1.90 -12.95 7.23
CA HIS A 131 1.08 -11.74 6.98
C HIS A 131 1.68 -10.46 7.61
N ILE A 132 3.00 -10.37 7.67
CA ILE A 132 3.68 -9.15 8.12
C ILE A 132 3.53 -8.10 7.03
N PRO A 133 3.20 -6.84 7.35
CA PRO A 133 3.15 -5.77 6.36
C PRO A 133 4.45 -5.64 5.57
N ILE A 134 4.35 -5.49 4.26
CA ILE A 134 5.49 -5.38 3.35
C ILE A 134 5.36 -4.08 2.56
N LEU A 135 6.45 -3.33 2.46
CA LEU A 135 6.60 -2.14 1.63
C LEU A 135 7.59 -2.42 0.50
N PRO A 136 7.13 -2.87 -0.66
CA PRO A 136 7.98 -2.99 -1.83
C PRO A 136 8.17 -1.61 -2.48
N ILE A 137 9.43 -1.23 -2.75
CA ILE A 137 9.79 0.04 -3.39
C ILE A 137 10.57 -0.24 -4.67
N VAL A 138 9.96 0.00 -5.82
CA VAL A 138 10.58 -0.23 -7.12
C VAL A 138 11.73 0.75 -7.35
N GLN A 139 12.93 0.22 -7.59
CA GLN A 139 14.17 0.98 -7.76
C GLN A 139 14.63 1.08 -9.22
N GLU A 140 14.03 0.35 -10.15
CA GLU A 140 14.39 0.32 -11.56
C GLU A 140 13.14 0.45 -12.43
N LYS A 141 13.26 1.09 -13.61
CA LYS A 141 12.13 1.28 -14.54
C LYS A 141 11.72 -0.05 -15.21
N GLY A 142 10.43 -0.23 -15.41
CA GLY A 142 9.88 -1.34 -16.21
C GLY A 142 9.95 -2.71 -15.52
N LEU A 143 9.88 -2.73 -14.19
CA LEU A 143 9.81 -3.98 -13.42
C LEU A 143 8.39 -4.39 -13.03
N ASP A 144 7.37 -3.60 -13.35
CA ASP A 144 6.00 -3.79 -12.87
C ASP A 144 5.43 -5.17 -13.25
N ASP A 145 5.58 -5.59 -14.52
CA ASP A 145 5.12 -6.90 -14.98
C ASP A 145 5.91 -8.05 -14.32
N LEU A 146 7.23 -7.89 -14.22
CA LEU A 146 8.10 -8.90 -13.60
C LEU A 146 7.81 -9.03 -12.10
N PHE A 147 7.53 -7.91 -11.42
CA PHE A 147 7.12 -7.90 -10.02
C PHE A 147 5.81 -8.66 -9.83
N ASN A 148 4.80 -8.38 -10.63
CA ASN A 148 3.51 -9.06 -10.54
C ASN A 148 3.61 -10.56 -10.80
N ILE A 149 4.48 -10.99 -11.72
CA ILE A 149 4.73 -12.42 -12.00
C ILE A 149 5.43 -13.08 -10.79
N THR A 150 6.38 -12.40 -10.14
CA THR A 150 7.23 -12.98 -9.11
C THR A 150 6.63 -12.90 -7.71
N CYS A 151 6.01 -11.77 -7.38
CA CYS A 151 5.50 -11.42 -6.04
C CYS A 151 3.96 -11.40 -5.97
N GLY A 152 3.27 -11.66 -7.09
CA GLY A 152 1.81 -11.60 -7.16
C GLY A 152 1.26 -10.16 -7.19
N ASN A 153 -0.05 -10.02 -7.00
CA ASN A 153 -0.76 -8.72 -7.06
C ASN A 153 -0.56 -7.88 -5.78
N MET A 154 0.65 -7.81 -5.28
CA MET A 154 0.98 -6.98 -4.12
C MET A 154 1.11 -5.52 -4.56
N GLN A 155 0.59 -4.60 -3.75
CA GLN A 155 0.79 -3.16 -4.02
C GLN A 155 2.25 -2.77 -3.75
N PHE A 156 2.82 -1.95 -4.62
CA PHE A 156 4.19 -1.44 -4.49
C PHE A 156 4.25 0.07 -4.72
N LEU A 157 5.27 0.70 -4.18
CA LEU A 157 5.60 2.09 -4.48
C LEU A 157 6.59 2.15 -5.64
N ASN A 158 6.24 2.89 -6.69
CA ASN A 158 7.12 3.11 -7.84
C ASN A 158 7.56 4.56 -7.88
N LYS A 159 8.88 4.80 -7.80
CA LYS A 159 9.49 6.14 -7.86
C LYS A 159 9.42 6.76 -9.27
N TYR A 160 9.20 5.94 -10.29
CA TYR A 160 9.27 6.32 -11.70
C TYR A 160 7.91 6.50 -12.38
N ILE A 161 6.81 6.31 -11.64
CA ILE A 161 5.48 6.65 -12.15
C ILE A 161 5.40 8.18 -12.17
N ASP A 162 5.31 8.74 -13.38
CA ASP A 162 5.20 10.18 -13.63
C ASP A 162 4.07 10.82 -12.81
N ASN A 163 4.28 12.08 -12.44
CA ASN A 163 3.40 12.95 -11.65
C ASN A 163 1.99 13.20 -12.24
N THR A 164 1.55 12.39 -13.20
CA THR A 164 0.18 12.40 -13.74
C THR A 164 -0.83 11.79 -12.76
N VAL A 165 -0.36 11.09 -11.72
CA VAL A 165 -1.19 10.64 -10.60
C VAL A 165 -1.20 11.73 -9.55
N SER A 166 -2.36 12.14 -9.08
CA SER A 166 -2.63 13.25 -8.17
C SER A 166 -1.83 13.28 -6.85
N ILE A 167 -1.11 12.20 -6.50
CA ILE A 167 -0.37 12.06 -5.25
C ILE A 167 1.10 11.72 -5.54
N SER A 168 2.04 12.56 -5.05
CA SER A 168 3.47 12.34 -5.21
C SER A 168 3.94 11.04 -4.51
N TYR A 169 5.08 10.50 -4.97
CA TYR A 169 5.73 9.33 -4.34
C TYR A 169 5.94 9.55 -2.83
N THR A 170 6.45 10.72 -2.42
CA THR A 170 6.70 11.04 -1.01
C THR A 170 5.41 11.03 -0.19
N ASN A 171 4.32 11.58 -0.70
CA ASN A 171 3.03 11.55 -0.02
C ASN A 171 2.48 10.13 0.09
N ARG A 172 2.66 9.29 -0.94
CA ARG A 172 2.25 7.87 -0.88
C ARG A 172 3.07 7.09 0.15
N LEU A 173 4.38 7.34 0.23
CA LEU A 173 5.25 6.73 1.24
C LEU A 173 4.84 7.19 2.64
N CYS A 174 4.62 8.49 2.84
CA CYS A 174 4.16 9.05 4.11
C CYS A 174 2.83 8.40 4.55
N ASN A 175 1.83 8.41 3.69
CA ASN A 175 0.53 7.81 3.98
C ASN A 175 0.64 6.30 4.32
N PHE A 176 1.51 5.56 3.62
CA PHE A 176 1.73 4.14 3.92
C PHE A 176 2.34 3.95 5.31
N LEU A 177 3.40 4.70 5.63
CA LEU A 177 4.06 4.61 6.94
C LEU A 177 3.13 5.05 8.09
N ASP A 178 2.31 6.09 7.87
CA ASP A 178 1.32 6.54 8.86
C ASP A 178 0.25 5.49 9.18
N MET A 179 -0.08 4.67 8.20
CA MET A 179 -1.08 3.63 8.38
C MET A 179 -0.54 2.37 9.05
N ILE A 180 0.77 2.07 8.89
CA ILE A 180 1.39 0.87 9.45
C ILE A 180 2.07 1.16 10.79
N LEU A 181 2.80 2.29 10.87
CA LEU A 181 3.64 2.63 12.03
C LEU A 181 2.99 3.75 12.82
N PHE A 182 2.71 3.49 14.07
CA PHE A 182 2.00 4.42 14.93
C PHE A 182 2.89 5.60 15.36
N ASN A 183 2.25 6.74 15.56
CA ASN A 183 2.91 7.87 16.21
C ASN A 183 2.90 7.72 17.73
N GLU A 184 3.71 8.53 18.39
CA GLU A 184 3.88 8.47 19.83
C GLU A 184 2.58 8.72 20.61
N ASP A 185 1.74 9.64 20.14
CA ASP A 185 0.44 9.94 20.78
C ASP A 185 -0.49 8.74 20.76
N LEU A 186 -0.56 8.00 19.64
CA LEU A 186 -1.37 6.80 19.54
C LEU A 186 -0.81 5.67 20.42
N ILE A 187 0.51 5.53 20.47
CA ILE A 187 1.18 4.57 21.38
C ILE A 187 0.82 4.89 22.84
N GLN A 188 0.83 6.16 23.25
CA GLN A 188 0.42 6.54 24.61
C GLN A 188 -1.07 6.30 24.87
N GLN A 189 -1.95 6.52 23.89
CA GLN A 189 -3.37 6.17 24.01
C GLN A 189 -3.57 4.67 24.20
N ILE A 190 -2.86 3.85 23.42
CA ILE A 190 -2.86 2.38 23.56
C ILE A 190 -2.39 1.99 24.96
N ARG A 191 -1.28 2.55 25.43
CA ARG A 191 -0.74 2.28 26.78
C ARG A 191 -1.70 2.67 27.89
N ASN A 192 -2.36 3.81 27.77
CA ASN A 192 -3.33 4.30 28.75
C ASN A 192 -4.62 3.47 28.76
N THR A 193 -4.82 2.59 27.79
CA THR A 193 -6.00 1.72 27.70
C THR A 193 -5.84 0.48 28.56
N PHE A 194 -4.61 0.02 28.85
CA PHE A 194 -4.40 -1.10 29.73
C PHE A 194 -4.82 -0.78 31.16
N ASP A 195 -5.58 -1.70 31.78
CA ASP A 195 -6.09 -1.55 33.14
C ASP A 195 -5.01 -1.65 34.19
N THR A 196 -4.00 -2.48 33.92
CA THR A 196 -2.92 -2.76 34.85
C THR A 196 -1.67 -3.26 34.12
N TYR A 197 -0.54 -3.04 34.74
CA TYR A 197 0.77 -3.45 34.25
C TYR A 197 1.43 -4.42 35.21
N ILE A 198 2.00 -5.48 34.66
CA ILE A 198 2.90 -6.41 35.37
C ILE A 198 4.31 -6.14 34.85
N PHE A 199 5.26 -5.98 35.76
CA PHE A 199 6.68 -6.05 35.42
C PHE A 199 7.17 -7.47 35.61
N LEU A 200 7.68 -8.12 34.57
CA LEU A 200 8.22 -9.45 34.58
C LEU A 200 9.75 -9.41 34.55
N SER A 201 10.36 -9.67 35.69
CA SER A 201 11.79 -9.70 35.90
C SER A 201 12.33 -11.12 35.68
N TYR A 202 13.33 -11.28 34.82
CA TYR A 202 13.96 -12.58 34.54
C TYR A 202 15.39 -12.42 34.05
N ARG A 203 16.18 -13.48 34.14
CA ARG A 203 17.53 -13.51 33.52
C ARG A 203 17.40 -13.74 32.03
N GLN A 204 18.12 -12.98 31.20
CA GLN A 204 18.13 -13.10 29.74
C GLN A 204 18.32 -14.56 29.24
N LYS A 205 19.13 -15.34 29.96
CA LYS A 205 19.33 -16.78 29.71
C LYS A 205 18.06 -17.62 29.92
N ASP A 206 17.09 -17.08 30.63
CA ASP A 206 15.85 -17.73 31.07
C ASP A 206 14.60 -17.20 30.36
N CYS A 207 14.76 -16.54 29.23
CA CYS A 207 13.71 -15.96 28.39
C CYS A 207 12.57 -16.97 28.09
N ILE A 208 12.88 -18.25 27.88
CA ILE A 208 11.89 -19.29 27.67
C ILE A 208 10.90 -19.41 28.83
N TYR A 209 11.37 -19.29 30.09
CA TYR A 209 10.52 -19.36 31.26
C TYR A 209 9.72 -18.09 31.50
N ALA A 210 10.27 -16.93 31.09
CA ALA A 210 9.51 -15.70 31.10
C ALA A 210 8.29 -15.82 30.15
N LYS A 211 8.49 -16.37 28.94
CA LYS A 211 7.41 -16.64 27.98
C LYS A 211 6.38 -17.64 28.52
N GLU A 212 6.81 -18.70 29.20
CA GLU A 212 5.88 -19.63 29.82
C GLU A 212 5.00 -18.94 30.89
N ILE A 213 5.58 -18.01 31.67
CA ILE A 213 4.83 -17.23 32.67
C ILE A 213 3.83 -16.28 31.99
N MET A 214 4.26 -15.57 30.92
CA MET A 214 3.40 -14.67 30.19
C MET A 214 2.24 -15.43 29.54
N ASN A 215 2.53 -16.52 28.83
CA ASN A 215 1.51 -17.36 28.23
C ASN A 215 0.53 -17.87 29.26
N LEU A 216 1.03 -18.35 30.44
CA LEU A 216 0.15 -18.77 31.52
C LEU A 216 -0.83 -17.67 31.95
N ILE A 217 -0.36 -16.42 32.02
CA ILE A 217 -1.21 -15.29 32.43
C ILE A 217 -2.20 -14.95 31.32
N HIS A 218 -1.73 -14.82 30.10
CA HIS A 218 -2.55 -14.42 28.93
C HIS A 218 -3.51 -15.50 28.44
N ASP A 219 -3.24 -16.79 28.71
CA ASP A 219 -4.18 -17.89 28.43
C ASP A 219 -5.43 -17.86 29.34
N ASN A 220 -5.39 -17.09 30.42
CA ASN A 220 -6.55 -16.92 31.30
C ASN A 220 -7.42 -15.76 30.83
N GLU A 221 -8.69 -16.01 30.54
CA GLU A 221 -9.64 -15.02 30.02
C GLU A 221 -9.75 -13.72 30.85
N LEU A 222 -9.47 -13.76 32.16
CA LEU A 222 -9.50 -12.59 33.01
C LEU A 222 -8.27 -11.73 32.91
N TYR A 223 -7.13 -12.28 32.48
CA TYR A 223 -5.83 -11.62 32.49
C TYR A 223 -5.22 -11.48 31.11
N GLN A 224 -5.90 -11.95 30.06
CA GLN A 224 -5.40 -11.92 28.69
C GLN A 224 -5.06 -10.52 28.17
N ASP A 225 -5.71 -9.47 28.67
CA ASP A 225 -5.53 -8.09 28.23
C ASP A 225 -4.75 -7.25 29.26
N ILE A 226 -3.93 -7.87 30.09
CA ILE A 226 -3.00 -7.20 31.01
C ILE A 226 -1.68 -6.93 30.26
N ALA A 227 -1.16 -5.71 30.36
CA ALA A 227 0.17 -5.41 29.87
C ALA A 227 1.23 -6.10 30.75
N ILE A 228 2.13 -6.87 30.14
CA ILE A 228 3.28 -7.48 30.81
C ILE A 228 4.55 -6.91 30.20
N TRP A 229 5.24 -6.06 30.95
CA TRP A 229 6.49 -5.48 30.53
C TRP A 229 7.67 -6.41 30.91
N TYR A 230 8.59 -6.63 29.95
CA TYR A 230 9.81 -7.39 30.13
C TYR A 230 10.93 -6.82 29.23
N ASP A 231 12.20 -7.14 29.51
CA ASP A 231 13.34 -6.42 28.97
C ASP A 231 13.59 -6.60 27.45
N GLU A 232 12.94 -7.54 26.78
CA GLU A 232 12.96 -7.64 25.33
C GLU A 232 12.28 -6.46 24.60
N PHE A 233 11.48 -5.65 25.31
CA PHE A 233 10.88 -4.42 24.77
C PHE A 233 11.86 -3.24 24.74
N LEU A 234 13.05 -3.37 25.34
CA LEU A 234 14.05 -2.32 25.29
C LEU A 234 14.69 -2.27 23.91
N THR A 235 14.60 -1.11 23.29
CA THR A 235 15.27 -0.86 22.02
C THR A 235 16.78 -0.69 22.27
N PRO A 236 17.67 -1.31 21.47
CA PRO A 236 19.09 -1.09 21.59
C PRO A 236 19.43 0.40 21.44
N GLY A 237 19.99 1.00 22.51
CA GLY A 237 20.35 2.42 22.56
C GLY A 237 19.51 3.28 23.49
N GLU A 238 18.43 2.77 24.08
CA GLU A 238 17.79 3.39 25.24
C GLU A 238 18.75 3.35 26.45
N ASP A 239 18.64 4.35 27.34
CA ASP A 239 19.23 4.23 28.66
C ASP A 239 18.47 3.10 29.38
N PHE A 240 19.14 1.95 29.44
CA PHE A 240 18.60 0.71 29.99
C PHE A 240 18.01 0.91 31.38
N ASN A 241 18.61 1.80 32.19
CA ASN A 241 18.19 2.05 33.56
C ASN A 241 16.89 2.84 33.63
N ASP A 242 16.75 3.89 32.84
CA ASP A 242 15.57 4.77 32.86
C ASP A 242 14.32 4.03 32.38
N GLY A 243 14.44 3.20 31.36
CA GLY A 243 13.35 2.38 30.83
C GLY A 243 12.81 1.38 31.84
N ILE A 244 13.69 0.64 32.52
CA ILE A 244 13.36 -0.34 33.57
C ILE A 244 12.75 0.37 34.78
N GLU A 245 13.36 1.45 35.26
CA GLU A 245 12.87 2.19 36.40
C GLU A 245 11.44 2.69 36.20
N ASN A 246 11.16 3.31 35.05
CA ASN A 246 9.83 3.78 34.68
C ASN A 246 8.81 2.62 34.58
N ALA A 247 9.20 1.47 34.01
CA ALA A 247 8.34 0.32 33.90
C ALA A 247 8.01 -0.28 35.29
N ILE A 248 8.98 -0.37 36.18
CA ILE A 248 8.74 -0.80 37.58
C ILE A 248 7.85 0.21 38.30
N ILE A 249 8.08 1.51 38.14
CA ILE A 249 7.24 2.55 38.76
C ILE A 249 5.78 2.42 38.31
N LYS A 250 5.53 2.21 37.03
CA LYS A 250 4.18 2.06 36.47
C LYS A 250 3.52 0.74 36.82
N SER A 251 4.27 -0.33 37.06
CA SER A 251 3.73 -1.66 37.32
C SER A 251 2.89 -1.71 38.61
N SER A 252 1.82 -2.49 38.57
CA SER A 252 1.00 -2.81 39.75
C SER A 252 1.50 -4.04 40.49
N CYS A 253 2.23 -4.93 39.80
CA CYS A 253 2.79 -6.14 40.34
C CYS A 253 4.17 -6.39 39.71
N PHE A 254 5.11 -6.89 40.50
CA PHE A 254 6.45 -7.32 40.08
C PHE A 254 6.52 -8.85 40.14
N ILE A 255 6.53 -9.49 38.99
CA ILE A 255 6.72 -10.95 38.88
C ILE A 255 8.18 -11.25 38.68
N MET A 256 8.74 -12.18 39.40
CA MET A 256 10.13 -12.61 39.26
C MET A 256 10.20 -14.08 38.85
N ALA A 257 10.77 -14.37 37.69
CA ALA A 257 11.01 -15.71 37.20
C ALA A 257 12.18 -16.33 37.96
N VAL A 258 11.91 -17.27 38.88
CA VAL A 258 12.91 -17.90 39.73
C VAL A 258 13.47 -19.15 39.05
N THR A 259 14.78 -19.09 38.77
CA THR A 259 15.57 -20.17 38.16
C THR A 259 16.92 -20.31 38.89
N PRO A 260 17.68 -21.40 38.72
CA PRO A 260 19.05 -21.49 39.24
C PRO A 260 19.96 -20.35 38.74
N ASN A 261 19.79 -19.84 37.51
CA ASN A 261 20.59 -18.75 36.99
C ASN A 261 20.41 -17.43 37.74
N LEU A 262 19.28 -17.27 38.41
CA LEU A 262 18.97 -16.07 39.19
C LEU A 262 19.87 -15.92 40.43
N VAL A 263 20.37 -17.05 41.01
CA VAL A 263 21.11 -17.06 42.26
C VAL A 263 22.58 -17.45 42.13
N ASN A 264 23.02 -17.94 40.98
CA ASN A 264 24.36 -18.46 40.81
C ASN A 264 25.41 -17.37 40.58
N GLU A 265 25.02 -16.18 40.08
CA GLU A 265 25.91 -15.06 39.72
C GLU A 265 25.25 -13.74 40.11
N SER A 266 26.04 -12.71 40.42
CA SER A 266 25.55 -11.34 40.55
C SER A 266 24.88 -10.90 39.24
N ASN A 267 23.78 -10.19 39.34
CA ASN A 267 22.98 -9.85 38.20
C ASN A 267 22.18 -8.56 38.46
N TYR A 268 21.74 -7.94 37.35
CA TYR A 268 21.02 -6.70 37.37
C TYR A 268 19.70 -6.73 38.18
N ILE A 269 19.02 -7.89 38.20
CA ILE A 269 17.82 -8.08 39.00
C ILE A 269 18.14 -7.98 40.49
N MET A 270 19.27 -8.58 40.91
CA MET A 270 19.74 -8.55 42.29
C MET A 270 20.18 -7.17 42.75
N ASP A 271 20.87 -6.46 41.85
CA ASP A 271 21.53 -5.20 42.18
C ASP A 271 20.61 -3.97 42.00
N ILE A 272 19.65 -4.00 41.07
CA ILE A 272 18.82 -2.86 40.70
C ILE A 272 17.33 -3.14 40.81
N GLU A 273 16.78 -4.10 40.01
CA GLU A 273 15.32 -4.25 39.83
C GLU A 273 14.62 -4.66 41.13
N TYR A 274 15.13 -5.68 41.83
CA TYR A 274 14.53 -6.15 43.07
C TYR A 274 14.62 -5.12 44.20
N PRO A 275 15.78 -4.46 44.46
CA PRO A 275 15.88 -3.38 45.43
C PRO A 275 14.92 -2.22 45.15
N LEU A 276 14.78 -1.82 43.88
CA LEU A 276 13.86 -0.76 43.45
C LEU A 276 12.39 -1.17 43.69
N ALA A 277 12.01 -2.37 43.26
CA ALA A 277 10.66 -2.91 43.52
C ALA A 277 10.32 -2.92 45.02
N ARG A 278 11.28 -3.27 45.86
CA ARG A 278 11.17 -3.23 47.34
C ARG A 278 11.01 -1.83 47.87
N ALA A 279 11.84 -0.90 47.40
CA ALA A 279 11.78 0.54 47.79
C ALA A 279 10.43 1.15 47.45
N LEU A 280 9.89 0.81 46.30
CA LEU A 280 8.59 1.24 45.84
C LEU A 280 7.41 0.47 46.41
N LYS A 281 7.68 -0.50 47.35
CA LYS A 281 6.67 -1.35 48.00
C LYS A 281 5.77 -2.09 47.01
N LYS A 282 6.32 -2.53 45.89
CA LYS A 282 5.58 -3.32 44.89
C LYS A 282 5.17 -4.69 45.49
N ASP A 283 4.03 -5.20 45.02
CA ASP A 283 3.66 -6.60 45.26
C ASP A 283 4.58 -7.50 44.46
N ILE A 284 5.46 -8.27 45.14
CA ILE A 284 6.43 -9.14 44.51
C ILE A 284 5.93 -10.58 44.54
N LEU A 285 5.77 -11.16 43.33
CA LEU A 285 5.39 -12.56 43.13
C LEU A 285 6.56 -13.34 42.52
N PRO A 286 7.33 -14.10 43.33
CA PRO A 286 8.36 -14.99 42.82
C PRO A 286 7.72 -16.29 42.31
N ILE A 287 7.90 -16.60 41.02
CA ILE A 287 7.40 -17.81 40.38
C ILE A 287 8.58 -18.73 40.05
N GLU A 288 8.65 -19.92 40.72
CA GLU A 288 9.67 -20.91 40.43
C GLU A 288 9.34 -21.64 39.12
N ALA A 289 10.04 -21.25 38.08
CA ALA A 289 9.97 -21.94 36.79
C ALA A 289 10.84 -23.19 36.75
N VAL A 290 12.01 -23.12 37.38
CA VAL A 290 12.93 -24.25 37.56
C VAL A 290 13.33 -24.36 38.99
N LYS A 291 13.35 -25.61 39.52
CA LYS A 291 13.68 -25.89 40.90
C LYS A 291 15.01 -25.24 41.34
N THR A 292 14.94 -24.34 42.30
CA THR A 292 16.03 -23.48 42.74
C THR A 292 16.35 -23.67 44.23
N ASN A 293 17.60 -23.38 44.63
CA ASN A 293 17.99 -23.40 46.01
C ASN A 293 17.37 -22.23 46.80
N LEU A 294 16.27 -22.45 47.49
CA LEU A 294 15.52 -21.43 48.21
C LEU A 294 16.31 -20.76 49.35
N LYS A 295 17.28 -21.49 50.00
CA LYS A 295 18.14 -20.88 51.01
C LYS A 295 19.05 -19.84 50.39
N LEU A 296 19.62 -20.16 49.25
CA LEU A 296 20.45 -19.24 48.51
C LEU A 296 19.62 -18.07 47.95
N LEU A 297 18.43 -18.34 47.43
CA LEU A 297 17.51 -17.30 46.95
C LEU A 297 17.19 -16.26 48.04
N LYS A 298 16.83 -16.73 49.26
CA LYS A 298 16.53 -15.82 50.38
C LYS A 298 17.75 -15.04 50.85
N LYS A 299 18.96 -15.54 50.61
CA LYS A 299 20.20 -14.81 50.88
C LYS A 299 20.47 -13.71 49.85
N CYS A 300 20.26 -14.02 48.59
CA CYS A 300 20.48 -13.07 47.48
C CYS A 300 19.39 -12.02 47.41
N TYR A 301 18.15 -12.36 47.78
CA TYR A 301 16.98 -11.49 47.73
C TYR A 301 16.31 -11.36 49.10
N PRO A 302 16.88 -10.55 50.01
CA PRO A 302 16.38 -10.42 51.35
C PRO A 302 14.93 -9.93 51.40
N GLY A 303 14.09 -10.64 52.19
CA GLY A 303 12.67 -10.29 52.32
C GLY A 303 11.80 -10.68 51.12
N ILE A 304 12.29 -11.61 50.26
CA ILE A 304 11.46 -12.19 49.20
C ILE A 304 10.29 -12.98 49.79
N ASN A 305 9.12 -12.86 49.15
CA ASN A 305 7.93 -13.60 49.51
C ASN A 305 8.11 -15.13 49.32
N ASP A 306 7.18 -15.94 49.81
CA ASP A 306 7.19 -17.36 49.51
C ASP A 306 7.02 -17.62 48.01
N VAL A 307 7.86 -18.53 47.53
CA VAL A 307 7.98 -18.85 46.11
C VAL A 307 6.85 -19.80 45.69
N ILE A 308 6.15 -19.43 44.61
CA ILE A 308 5.07 -20.25 44.05
C ILE A 308 5.62 -21.01 42.83
N SER A 309 5.44 -22.32 42.78
CA SER A 309 5.83 -23.10 41.60
C SER A 309 4.96 -22.73 40.40
N LEU A 310 5.55 -22.59 39.23
CA LEU A 310 4.85 -22.33 37.94
C LEU A 310 3.77 -23.40 37.66
N LYS A 311 3.97 -24.63 38.19
CA LYS A 311 2.99 -25.71 38.06
C LYS A 311 1.70 -25.48 38.85
N ASN A 312 1.76 -24.63 39.88
CA ASN A 312 0.61 -24.34 40.76
C ASN A 312 -0.22 -23.16 40.23
N LYS A 313 -0.77 -23.31 39.03
CA LYS A 313 -1.53 -22.29 38.31
C LYS A 313 -2.65 -21.65 39.16
N GLU A 314 -3.37 -22.45 39.91
CA GLU A 314 -4.48 -21.99 40.77
C GLU A 314 -4.03 -20.99 41.85
N ILE A 315 -2.85 -21.20 42.42
CA ILE A 315 -2.30 -20.31 43.47
C ILE A 315 -1.85 -18.99 42.80
N ILE A 316 -1.22 -19.07 41.64
CA ILE A 316 -0.82 -17.88 40.87
C ILE A 316 -2.04 -17.04 40.53
N PHE A 317 -3.10 -17.66 39.97
CA PHE A 317 -4.31 -16.93 39.62
C PHE A 317 -5.07 -16.39 40.83
N ARG A 318 -5.06 -17.09 41.95
CA ARG A 318 -5.62 -16.58 43.21
C ARG A 318 -4.87 -15.33 43.67
N TYR A 319 -3.54 -15.37 43.63
CA TYR A 319 -2.71 -14.22 43.98
C TYR A 319 -3.00 -13.00 43.06
N LEU A 320 -3.06 -13.21 41.74
CA LEU A 320 -3.36 -12.17 40.79
C LEU A 320 -4.78 -11.63 40.99
N LYS A 321 -5.76 -12.51 41.30
CA LYS A 321 -7.13 -12.08 41.56
C LYS A 321 -7.21 -11.16 42.79
N GLU A 322 -6.60 -11.51 43.89
CA GLU A 322 -6.58 -10.69 45.10
C GLU A 322 -5.95 -9.33 44.92
N ARG A 323 -4.99 -9.20 43.98
CA ARG A 323 -4.26 -7.94 43.72
C ARG A 323 -4.93 -7.06 42.68
N PHE A 324 -5.61 -7.67 41.73
CA PHE A 324 -6.26 -6.96 40.63
C PHE A 324 -7.78 -6.89 40.79
N GLU A 325 -8.33 -7.39 41.88
CA GLU A 325 -9.76 -7.31 42.20
C GLU A 325 -10.20 -5.83 42.25
N GLY A 326 -11.17 -5.48 41.41
CA GLY A 326 -11.66 -4.08 41.25
C GLY A 326 -10.87 -3.22 40.26
N ARG A 327 -9.69 -3.66 39.80
CA ARG A 327 -8.96 -2.94 38.74
C ARG A 327 -9.29 -3.50 37.36
N ILE A 328 -9.47 -4.81 37.23
CA ILE A 328 -9.90 -5.44 35.99
C ILE A 328 -11.42 -5.40 35.94
N SER A 329 -11.93 -4.52 35.10
CA SER A 329 -13.38 -4.31 34.96
C SER A 329 -13.95 -5.21 33.86
N ASN A 330 -14.82 -6.16 34.23
CA ASN A 330 -15.61 -6.93 33.25
C ASN A 330 -16.50 -6.03 32.35
N LYS A 331 -16.74 -4.76 32.73
CA LYS A 331 -17.50 -3.79 31.93
C LYS A 331 -16.75 -3.32 30.67
N LYS A 332 -15.42 -3.35 30.67
CA LYS A 332 -14.62 -2.87 29.54
C LYS A 332 -14.58 -3.83 28.35
N LYS A 333 -14.86 -5.13 28.54
CA LYS A 333 -14.99 -6.08 27.40
C LYS A 333 -16.06 -5.69 26.39
N ASN A 334 -17.01 -4.84 26.77
CA ASN A 334 -18.06 -4.30 25.89
C ASN A 334 -17.73 -2.88 25.37
N ASP A 335 -16.54 -2.35 25.64
CA ASP A 335 -16.10 -1.06 25.15
C ASP A 335 -15.34 -1.24 23.84
N SER A 336 -15.93 -0.77 22.75
CA SER A 336 -15.37 -0.89 21.42
C SER A 336 -14.00 -0.19 21.26
N GLN A 337 -13.81 0.95 21.92
CA GLN A 337 -12.52 1.67 21.91
C GLN A 337 -11.44 0.89 22.67
N HIS A 338 -11.79 0.31 23.83
CA HIS A 338 -10.88 -0.53 24.57
C HIS A 338 -10.42 -1.74 23.73
N ASN A 339 -11.37 -2.48 23.13
CA ASN A 339 -11.07 -3.61 22.29
C ASN A 339 -10.19 -3.23 21.09
N PHE A 340 -10.43 -2.09 20.48
CA PHE A 340 -9.66 -1.58 19.35
C PHE A 340 -8.20 -1.30 19.74
N PHE A 341 -7.97 -0.54 20.82
CA PHE A 341 -6.62 -0.18 21.24
C PHE A 341 -5.83 -1.39 21.76
N ILE A 342 -6.45 -2.29 22.52
CA ILE A 342 -5.80 -3.55 22.92
C ILE A 342 -5.51 -4.43 21.70
N GLY A 343 -6.43 -4.47 20.72
CA GLY A 343 -6.20 -5.16 19.43
C GLY A 343 -4.99 -4.59 18.69
N LEU A 344 -4.84 -3.27 18.62
CA LEU A 344 -3.68 -2.61 18.05
C LEU A 344 -2.39 -2.93 18.84
N ALA A 345 -2.48 -3.00 20.17
CA ALA A 345 -1.34 -3.40 21.00
C ALA A 345 -0.82 -4.80 20.63
N TYR A 346 -1.72 -5.78 20.50
CA TYR A 346 -1.35 -7.14 20.10
C TYR A 346 -0.82 -7.25 18.66
N LEU A 347 -1.34 -6.45 17.73
CA LEU A 347 -0.82 -6.46 16.37
C LEU A 347 0.63 -5.94 16.28
N ASN A 348 0.99 -4.99 17.16
CA ASN A 348 2.24 -4.24 17.06
C ASN A 348 3.22 -4.50 18.20
N GLY A 349 2.84 -5.31 19.18
CA GLY A 349 3.70 -5.63 20.32
C GLY A 349 3.91 -4.43 21.25
N ILE A 350 2.88 -3.61 21.48
CA ILE A 350 2.95 -2.46 22.40
C ILE A 350 2.60 -2.96 23.80
N ASP A 351 3.61 -3.08 24.66
CA ASP A 351 3.53 -3.56 26.05
C ASP A 351 2.87 -4.96 26.21
N VAL A 352 2.78 -5.71 25.10
CA VAL A 352 2.34 -7.11 25.03
C VAL A 352 3.14 -7.85 23.96
N GLU A 353 3.25 -9.17 24.03
CA GLU A 353 3.79 -9.95 22.91
C GLU A 353 2.90 -9.81 21.65
N ILE A 354 3.55 -9.78 20.48
CA ILE A 354 2.81 -9.78 19.21
C ILE A 354 1.96 -11.06 19.13
N ASN A 355 0.66 -10.86 19.12
CA ASN A 355 -0.34 -11.92 18.88
C ASN A 355 -1.34 -11.42 17.82
N ARG A 356 -1.00 -11.65 16.56
CA ARG A 356 -1.80 -11.16 15.42
C ARG A 356 -3.22 -11.71 15.42
N SER A 357 -3.39 -12.98 15.76
CA SER A 357 -4.73 -13.60 15.84
C SER A 357 -5.61 -12.90 16.87
N ARG A 358 -5.08 -12.68 18.06
CA ARG A 358 -5.79 -11.97 19.15
C ARG A 358 -6.07 -10.51 18.77
N GLY A 359 -5.08 -9.84 18.15
CA GLY A 359 -5.25 -8.47 17.68
C GLY A 359 -6.38 -8.33 16.66
N VAL A 360 -6.43 -9.23 15.67
CA VAL A 360 -7.52 -9.27 14.67
C VAL A 360 -8.87 -9.53 15.32
N GLU A 361 -8.94 -10.49 16.25
CA GLU A 361 -10.17 -10.81 16.96
C GLU A 361 -10.74 -9.59 17.72
N LEU A 362 -9.91 -8.89 18.46
CA LEU A 362 -10.33 -7.71 19.24
C LEU A 362 -10.74 -6.54 18.33
N ILE A 363 -10.03 -6.31 17.23
CA ILE A 363 -10.42 -5.28 16.24
C ILE A 363 -11.74 -5.66 15.57
N THR A 364 -11.94 -6.95 15.27
CA THR A 364 -13.20 -7.44 14.71
C THR A 364 -14.36 -7.22 15.70
N LEU A 365 -14.16 -7.55 16.98
CA LEU A 365 -15.15 -7.30 18.02
C LEU A 365 -15.48 -5.80 18.14
N ALA A 366 -14.47 -4.92 18.11
CA ALA A 366 -14.66 -3.47 18.14
C ALA A 366 -15.49 -2.97 16.94
N ALA A 367 -15.22 -3.51 15.75
CA ALA A 367 -15.97 -3.17 14.54
C ALA A 367 -17.43 -3.70 14.58
N GLU A 368 -17.65 -4.87 15.14
CA GLU A 368 -19.00 -5.43 15.38
C GLU A 368 -19.80 -4.60 16.40
N GLN A 369 -19.11 -4.00 17.36
CA GLN A 369 -19.68 -3.06 18.32
C GLN A 369 -19.91 -1.66 17.73
N GLY A 370 -19.64 -1.46 16.45
CA GLY A 370 -19.94 -0.22 15.72
C GLY A 370 -18.84 0.83 15.75
N LEU A 371 -17.59 0.48 16.09
CA LEU A 371 -16.46 1.42 16.03
C LEU A 371 -15.99 1.64 14.59
N PRO A 372 -16.12 2.84 14.00
CA PRO A 372 -15.80 3.09 12.60
C PRO A 372 -14.32 2.92 12.26
N GLU A 373 -13.42 3.31 13.17
CA GLU A 373 -11.98 3.15 13.00
C GLU A 373 -11.57 1.67 12.90
N ALA A 374 -12.26 0.81 13.65
CA ALA A 374 -12.05 -0.63 13.58
C ALA A 374 -12.54 -1.20 12.24
N CYS A 375 -13.68 -0.72 11.71
CA CYS A 375 -14.16 -1.11 10.38
C CYS A 375 -13.13 -0.74 9.30
N LEU A 376 -12.61 0.50 9.29
CA LEU A 376 -11.59 0.94 8.34
C LEU A 376 -10.29 0.15 8.46
N LYS A 377 -9.87 -0.19 9.69
CA LYS A 377 -8.69 -1.04 9.91
C LYS A 377 -8.90 -2.42 9.28
N LEU A 378 -10.07 -3.05 9.47
CA LEU A 378 -10.39 -4.35 8.86
C LEU A 378 -10.49 -4.28 7.34
N VAL A 379 -11.09 -3.21 6.77
CA VAL A 379 -11.08 -2.98 5.31
C VAL A 379 -9.66 -3.06 4.77
N ARG A 380 -8.72 -2.35 5.39
CA ARG A 380 -7.33 -2.36 4.97
C ARG A 380 -6.69 -3.73 5.14
N MET A 381 -6.86 -4.35 6.31
CA MET A 381 -6.27 -5.65 6.62
C MET A 381 -6.69 -6.70 5.58
N TYR A 382 -7.98 -6.81 5.29
CA TYR A 382 -8.50 -7.76 4.31
C TYR A 382 -8.22 -7.37 2.86
N ARG A 383 -8.16 -6.07 2.53
CA ARG A 383 -7.82 -5.60 1.18
C ARG A 383 -6.37 -5.89 0.82
N CYS A 384 -5.45 -5.70 1.77
CA CYS A 384 -4.00 -5.83 1.55
C CYS A 384 -3.43 -7.18 2.00
N GLY A 385 -4.15 -7.97 2.81
CA GLY A 385 -3.64 -9.18 3.42
C GLY A 385 -2.69 -8.91 4.59
N GLU A 386 -2.88 -7.78 5.29
CA GLU A 386 -2.08 -7.41 6.47
C GLU A 386 -2.67 -8.09 7.70
N TYR A 387 -1.89 -8.89 8.40
CA TYR A 387 -2.28 -9.68 9.59
C TYR A 387 -3.34 -10.76 9.34
N VAL A 388 -3.95 -10.79 8.16
CA VAL A 388 -4.98 -11.76 7.73
C VAL A 388 -4.75 -12.17 6.28
N ILE A 389 -5.36 -13.30 5.87
CA ILE A 389 -5.38 -13.68 4.45
C ILE A 389 -6.17 -12.64 3.67
N GLN A 390 -5.62 -12.17 2.55
CA GLN A 390 -6.29 -11.21 1.67
C GLN A 390 -7.68 -11.70 1.26
N ASN A 391 -8.70 -10.89 1.51
CA ASN A 391 -10.09 -11.19 1.14
C ASN A 391 -10.85 -9.91 0.83
N LYS A 392 -10.89 -9.55 -0.45
CA LYS A 392 -11.56 -8.32 -0.90
C LYS A 392 -13.07 -8.32 -0.63
N ARG A 393 -13.72 -9.49 -0.54
CA ARG A 393 -15.14 -9.59 -0.21
C ARG A 393 -15.41 -9.25 1.25
N GLU A 394 -14.55 -9.74 2.16
CA GLU A 394 -14.64 -9.34 3.58
C GLU A 394 -14.31 -7.84 3.74
N ALA A 395 -13.31 -7.32 3.03
CA ALA A 395 -13.03 -5.89 3.02
C ALA A 395 -14.24 -5.05 2.57
N ALA A 396 -14.96 -5.50 1.52
CA ALA A 396 -16.18 -4.82 1.05
C ALA A 396 -17.30 -4.81 2.10
N LYS A 397 -17.54 -5.93 2.81
CA LYS A 397 -18.53 -6.00 3.90
C LYS A 397 -18.24 -5.02 5.03
N TRP A 398 -16.96 -4.90 5.44
CA TRP A 398 -16.56 -3.93 6.47
C TRP A 398 -16.66 -2.49 5.99
N LYS A 399 -16.41 -2.24 4.69
CA LYS A 399 -16.60 -0.93 4.07
C LYS A 399 -18.09 -0.53 4.04
N GLU A 400 -19.00 -1.46 3.75
CA GLU A 400 -20.45 -1.24 3.82
C GLU A 400 -20.87 -0.85 5.23
N LYS A 401 -20.46 -1.60 6.25
CA LYS A 401 -20.75 -1.24 7.66
C LYS A 401 -20.23 0.15 8.03
N TYR A 402 -19.06 0.52 7.53
CA TYR A 402 -18.54 1.88 7.75
C TYR A 402 -19.40 2.95 7.09
N ILE A 403 -19.84 2.73 5.84
CA ILE A 403 -20.75 3.65 5.15
C ILE A 403 -22.10 3.76 5.89
N ASP A 404 -22.65 2.65 6.38
CA ASP A 404 -23.89 2.65 7.16
C ASP A 404 -23.73 3.45 8.45
N TYR A 405 -22.60 3.34 9.11
CA TYR A 405 -22.28 4.18 10.26
C TYR A 405 -22.25 5.68 9.87
N LEU A 406 -21.55 6.06 8.79
CA LEU A 406 -21.50 7.45 8.33
C LEU A 406 -22.90 8.00 8.04
N LYS A 407 -23.77 7.21 7.42
CA LYS A 407 -25.16 7.60 7.16
C LYS A 407 -26.01 7.76 8.41
N SER A 408 -25.65 7.07 9.48
CA SER A 408 -26.36 7.20 10.78
C SER A 408 -26.02 8.49 11.52
N LEU A 409 -24.97 9.21 11.10
CA LEU A 409 -24.59 10.49 11.68
C LEU A 409 -25.46 11.62 11.14
N ASN A 410 -26.02 12.45 12.03
CA ASN A 410 -26.93 13.56 11.66
C ASN A 410 -26.21 14.69 10.87
N GLU A 411 -24.90 14.78 10.92
CA GLU A 411 -24.08 15.86 10.33
C GLU A 411 -22.86 15.25 9.58
N CYS A 412 -23.06 14.22 8.79
CA CYS A 412 -21.97 13.69 7.97
C CYS A 412 -21.93 14.44 6.64
N ASP A 413 -20.71 14.77 6.19
CA ASP A 413 -20.51 15.38 4.89
C ASP A 413 -20.86 14.37 3.77
N GLU A 414 -21.78 14.77 2.90
CA GLU A 414 -22.22 13.97 1.75
C GLU A 414 -21.04 13.61 0.82
N GLU A 415 -20.00 14.46 0.76
CA GLU A 415 -18.81 14.21 -0.03
C GLU A 415 -18.03 13.01 0.49
N ILE A 416 -17.88 12.90 1.82
CA ILE A 416 -17.21 11.76 2.44
C ILE A 416 -17.96 10.47 2.13
N ILE A 417 -19.27 10.46 2.25
CA ILE A 417 -20.11 9.29 1.93
C ILE A 417 -19.96 8.91 0.45
N ALA A 418 -19.98 9.89 -0.44
CA ALA A 418 -19.81 9.64 -1.87
C ALA A 418 -18.43 9.05 -2.19
N GLN A 419 -17.36 9.58 -1.58
CA GLN A 419 -16.00 9.04 -1.73
C GLN A 419 -15.89 7.60 -1.24
N GLU A 420 -16.54 7.27 -0.11
CA GLU A 420 -16.55 5.92 0.43
C GLU A 420 -17.30 4.93 -0.49
N TYR A 421 -18.35 5.39 -1.18
CA TYR A 421 -19.04 4.62 -2.21
C TYR A 421 -18.19 4.39 -3.46
N VAL A 422 -17.38 5.36 -3.89
CA VAL A 422 -16.39 5.17 -4.97
C VAL A 422 -15.43 4.05 -4.61
N ASP A 423 -14.84 4.13 -3.41
CA ASP A 423 -13.92 3.11 -2.91
C ASP A 423 -14.55 1.72 -2.82
N LEU A 424 -15.79 1.64 -2.32
CA LEU A 424 -16.55 0.40 -2.25
C LEU A 424 -16.78 -0.19 -3.65
N GLY A 425 -17.15 0.64 -4.61
CA GLY A 425 -17.37 0.23 -6.00
C GLY A 425 -16.10 -0.35 -6.62
N TYR A 426 -14.95 0.30 -6.42
CA TYR A 426 -13.67 -0.22 -6.89
C TYR A 426 -13.28 -1.53 -6.20
N LEU A 427 -13.47 -1.61 -4.88
CA LEU A 427 -13.15 -2.81 -4.11
C LEU A 427 -13.96 -4.03 -4.59
N LYS A 428 -15.28 -3.86 -4.80
CA LYS A 428 -16.15 -4.92 -5.33
C LYS A 428 -15.78 -5.34 -6.75
N ARG A 429 -15.45 -4.39 -7.64
CA ARG A 429 -14.95 -4.67 -8.98
C ARG A 429 -13.68 -5.53 -8.99
N GLU A 430 -12.82 -5.33 -8.00
CA GLU A 430 -11.54 -6.01 -7.90
C GLU A 430 -11.61 -7.41 -7.26
N ILE A 431 -12.75 -7.86 -6.73
CA ILE A 431 -12.88 -9.16 -6.06
C ILE A 431 -12.38 -10.31 -6.94
N HIS A 432 -12.71 -10.28 -8.23
CA HIS A 432 -12.34 -11.34 -9.18
C HIS A 432 -11.15 -10.97 -10.10
N GLY A 433 -10.45 -9.88 -9.81
CA GLY A 433 -9.42 -9.34 -10.68
C GLY A 433 -10.04 -8.72 -11.94
N PHE A 434 -10.16 -7.40 -11.96
CA PHE A 434 -10.74 -6.68 -13.09
C PHE A 434 -9.73 -6.56 -14.24
N ALA A 435 -10.18 -6.99 -15.44
CA ALA A 435 -9.48 -6.72 -16.69
C ALA A 435 -10.53 -6.46 -17.79
N PRO A 436 -10.45 -5.37 -18.56
CA PRO A 436 -11.47 -4.99 -19.56
C PRO A 436 -11.72 -6.02 -20.66
N TRP A 437 -10.79 -6.96 -20.85
CA TRP A 437 -10.86 -8.06 -21.85
C TRP A 437 -11.27 -9.41 -21.26
N LYS A 438 -11.49 -9.48 -19.91
CA LYS A 438 -11.83 -10.74 -19.24
C LYS A 438 -13.29 -11.08 -19.50
N LYS A 439 -13.57 -12.32 -19.90
CA LYS A 439 -14.92 -12.86 -19.85
C LYS A 439 -15.30 -13.18 -18.42
N ILE A 440 -16.40 -12.59 -17.93
CA ILE A 440 -16.93 -12.86 -16.60
C ILE A 440 -17.73 -14.14 -16.57
N LYS A 441 -17.66 -14.83 -15.44
CA LYS A 441 -18.49 -16.00 -15.15
C LYS A 441 -19.79 -15.56 -14.46
N ASP A 442 -20.84 -16.38 -14.53
CA ASP A 442 -22.14 -15.99 -13.99
C ASP A 442 -22.12 -15.67 -12.50
N TYR A 443 -21.32 -16.38 -11.72
CA TYR A 443 -21.18 -16.12 -10.28
C TYR A 443 -20.43 -14.80 -9.95
N GLU A 444 -19.67 -14.26 -10.90
CA GLU A 444 -18.95 -12.99 -10.74
C GLU A 444 -19.90 -11.79 -10.99
N LYS A 445 -21.01 -11.99 -11.69
CA LYS A 445 -21.95 -10.91 -12.08
C LYS A 445 -22.49 -10.15 -10.87
N VAL A 446 -22.77 -10.84 -9.77
CA VAL A 446 -23.32 -10.24 -8.55
C VAL A 446 -22.38 -9.17 -7.99
N ASP A 447 -21.10 -9.47 -7.88
CA ASP A 447 -20.10 -8.50 -7.36
C ASP A 447 -19.95 -7.29 -8.29
N TYR A 448 -20.08 -7.49 -9.63
CA TYR A 448 -20.11 -6.37 -10.58
C TYR A 448 -21.41 -5.55 -10.49
N ASP A 449 -22.57 -6.16 -10.24
CA ASP A 449 -23.83 -5.45 -10.02
C ASP A 449 -23.77 -4.61 -8.75
N GLU A 450 -23.21 -5.14 -7.69
CA GLU A 450 -22.98 -4.42 -6.44
C GLU A 450 -21.95 -3.29 -6.61
N SER A 451 -20.91 -3.49 -7.44
CA SER A 451 -19.96 -2.44 -7.81
C SER A 451 -20.64 -1.30 -8.56
N ILE A 452 -21.51 -1.61 -9.53
CA ILE A 452 -22.29 -0.63 -10.26
C ILE A 452 -23.18 0.15 -9.28
N SER A 453 -23.92 -0.56 -8.42
CA SER A 453 -24.81 0.07 -7.45
C SER A 453 -24.09 1.06 -6.54
N ALA A 454 -22.93 0.68 -6.00
CA ALA A 454 -22.11 1.56 -5.17
C ALA A 454 -21.63 2.80 -5.95
N GLN A 455 -21.13 2.62 -7.17
CA GLN A 455 -20.67 3.74 -7.99
C GLN A 455 -21.82 4.67 -8.42
N MET A 456 -23.04 4.14 -8.61
CA MET A 456 -24.23 4.94 -8.92
C MET A 456 -24.67 5.80 -7.72
N GLU A 457 -24.49 5.32 -6.48
CA GLU A 457 -24.75 6.17 -5.30
C GLU A 457 -23.77 7.36 -5.22
N ALA A 458 -22.47 7.10 -5.47
CA ALA A 458 -21.49 8.18 -5.53
C ALA A 458 -21.78 9.17 -6.68
N LEU A 459 -22.21 8.65 -7.83
CA LEU A 459 -22.46 9.44 -9.02
C LEU A 459 -23.51 10.53 -8.78
N LYS A 460 -24.58 10.24 -7.99
CA LYS A 460 -25.63 11.22 -7.66
C LYS A 460 -25.04 12.50 -7.02
N TYR A 461 -24.09 12.35 -6.13
CA TYR A 461 -23.42 13.48 -5.49
C TYR A 461 -22.52 14.24 -6.45
N TYR A 462 -21.60 13.53 -7.13
CA TYR A 462 -20.60 14.16 -7.99
C TYR A 462 -21.21 14.81 -9.24
N GLU A 463 -22.26 14.22 -9.85
CA GLU A 463 -23.01 14.87 -10.95
C GLU A 463 -23.65 16.17 -10.47
N LYS A 464 -24.36 16.16 -9.34
CA LYS A 464 -25.00 17.36 -8.79
C LYS A 464 -23.96 18.47 -8.58
N ARG A 465 -22.85 18.17 -7.89
CA ARG A 465 -21.81 19.18 -7.57
C ARG A 465 -21.11 19.73 -8.82
N TYR A 466 -20.76 18.83 -9.76
CA TYR A 466 -20.09 19.26 -10.98
C TYR A 466 -20.98 20.13 -11.87
N PHE A 467 -22.26 19.77 -12.04
CA PHE A 467 -23.14 20.53 -12.92
C PHE A 467 -23.57 21.87 -12.29
N GLU A 468 -23.59 21.99 -10.96
CA GLU A 468 -23.81 23.26 -10.26
C GLU A 468 -22.63 24.23 -10.41
N ASN A 469 -21.39 23.75 -10.21
CA ASN A 469 -20.22 24.63 -10.04
C ASN A 469 -19.21 24.54 -11.19
N LYS A 470 -19.26 23.49 -12.03
CA LYS A 470 -18.27 23.19 -13.07
C LYS A 470 -16.82 23.13 -12.54
N ASP A 471 -16.66 22.65 -11.30
CA ASP A 471 -15.37 22.49 -10.65
C ASP A 471 -14.62 21.31 -11.27
N ASP A 472 -13.37 21.54 -11.68
CA ASP A 472 -12.56 20.55 -12.37
C ASP A 472 -12.20 19.36 -11.46
N GLN A 473 -12.14 19.52 -10.12
CA GLN A 473 -11.90 18.43 -9.18
C GLN A 473 -13.07 17.42 -9.22
N PHE A 474 -14.31 17.88 -9.08
CA PHE A 474 -15.48 17.03 -9.21
C PHE A 474 -15.62 16.45 -10.62
N GLY A 475 -15.19 17.19 -11.63
CA GLY A 475 -15.12 16.70 -13.00
C GLY A 475 -14.19 15.51 -13.18
N TRP A 476 -13.01 15.52 -12.56
CA TRP A 476 -12.08 14.39 -12.58
C TRP A 476 -12.64 13.17 -11.86
N GLU A 477 -13.33 13.33 -10.72
CA GLU A 477 -14.00 12.22 -10.04
C GLU A 477 -15.09 11.61 -10.93
N LEU A 478 -15.88 12.41 -11.63
CA LEU A 478 -16.85 11.90 -12.60
C LEU A 478 -16.20 11.14 -13.75
N VAL A 479 -15.09 11.65 -14.31
CA VAL A 479 -14.33 10.92 -15.33
C VAL A 479 -13.89 9.54 -14.84
N ASN A 480 -13.42 9.45 -13.60
CA ASN A 480 -13.00 8.19 -12.99
C ASN A 480 -14.18 7.22 -12.82
N ILE A 481 -15.29 7.70 -12.28
CA ILE A 481 -16.50 6.88 -12.04
C ILE A 481 -17.08 6.40 -13.37
N TYR A 482 -17.28 7.29 -14.34
CA TYR A 482 -17.83 6.92 -15.64
C TYR A 482 -16.92 5.95 -16.40
N SER A 483 -15.59 6.17 -16.37
CA SER A 483 -14.63 5.24 -16.97
C SER A 483 -14.67 3.86 -16.32
N SER A 484 -14.84 3.81 -15.00
CA SER A 484 -15.01 2.57 -14.25
C SER A 484 -16.29 1.83 -14.62
N LEU A 485 -17.43 2.54 -14.63
CA LEU A 485 -18.72 1.98 -15.05
C LEU A 485 -18.66 1.48 -16.49
N GLY A 486 -18.14 2.27 -17.41
CA GLY A 486 -17.95 1.85 -18.80
C GLY A 486 -17.12 0.58 -18.91
N GLY A 487 -16.03 0.47 -18.16
CA GLY A 487 -15.20 -0.74 -18.10
C GLY A 487 -15.97 -1.98 -17.61
N ILE A 488 -16.84 -1.83 -16.59
CA ILE A 488 -17.68 -2.92 -16.08
C ILE A 488 -18.71 -3.35 -17.14
N PHE A 489 -19.40 -2.40 -17.79
CA PHE A 489 -20.38 -2.71 -18.81
C PHE A 489 -19.76 -3.35 -20.05
N ARG A 490 -18.53 -2.98 -20.41
CA ARG A 490 -17.78 -3.68 -21.46
C ARG A 490 -17.53 -5.14 -21.13
N VAL A 491 -17.09 -5.44 -19.90
CA VAL A 491 -16.87 -6.82 -19.43
C VAL A 491 -18.18 -7.61 -19.38
N ARG A 492 -19.32 -6.95 -19.14
CA ARG A 492 -20.67 -7.53 -19.16
C ARG A 492 -21.25 -7.69 -20.58
N GLU A 493 -20.51 -7.36 -21.61
CA GLU A 493 -20.95 -7.39 -23.02
C GLU A 493 -22.20 -6.50 -23.28
N ASN A 494 -22.36 -5.43 -22.46
CA ASN A 494 -23.42 -4.46 -22.65
C ASN A 494 -22.86 -3.22 -23.37
N SER A 495 -22.96 -3.24 -24.68
CA SER A 495 -22.36 -2.26 -25.57
C SER A 495 -22.98 -0.86 -25.48
N GLU A 496 -24.26 -0.75 -25.13
CA GLU A 496 -24.95 0.55 -25.08
C GLU A 496 -24.47 1.36 -23.88
N GLU A 497 -24.52 0.80 -22.68
CA GLU A 497 -24.05 1.44 -21.46
C GLU A 497 -22.53 1.65 -21.47
N PHE A 498 -21.77 0.71 -22.03
CA PHE A 498 -20.33 0.88 -22.20
C PHE A 498 -20.02 2.15 -22.96
N VAL A 499 -20.59 2.34 -24.16
CA VAL A 499 -20.36 3.52 -24.98
C VAL A 499 -20.87 4.78 -24.29
N MET A 500 -22.08 4.75 -23.71
CA MET A 500 -22.67 5.89 -23.03
C MET A 500 -21.78 6.44 -21.89
N TYR A 501 -21.28 5.56 -21.03
CA TYR A 501 -20.44 6.00 -19.92
C TYR A 501 -19.06 6.46 -20.38
N TYR A 502 -18.48 5.85 -21.42
CA TYR A 502 -17.22 6.34 -22.00
C TYR A 502 -17.40 7.69 -22.69
N GLU A 503 -18.50 7.93 -23.41
CA GLU A 503 -18.83 9.23 -23.99
C GLU A 503 -18.88 10.31 -22.91
N LYS A 504 -19.65 10.08 -21.82
CA LYS A 504 -19.75 11.01 -20.68
C LYS A 504 -18.40 11.31 -20.06
N ALA A 505 -17.57 10.28 -19.82
CA ALA A 505 -16.22 10.46 -19.27
C ALA A 505 -15.35 11.33 -20.19
N CYS A 506 -15.36 11.04 -21.49
CA CYS A 506 -14.58 11.78 -22.49
C CYS A 506 -15.06 13.22 -22.63
N GLU A 507 -16.37 13.48 -22.63
CA GLU A 507 -16.91 14.86 -22.73
C GLU A 507 -16.42 15.75 -21.59
N ILE A 508 -16.51 15.27 -20.34
CA ILE A 508 -16.03 16.02 -19.18
C ILE A 508 -14.50 16.18 -19.23
N LYS A 509 -13.78 15.11 -19.53
CA LYS A 509 -12.33 15.12 -19.63
C LYS A 509 -11.86 16.11 -20.72
N HIS A 510 -12.48 16.10 -21.88
CA HIS A 510 -12.17 17.02 -22.96
C HIS A 510 -12.43 18.47 -22.57
N TYR A 511 -13.56 18.75 -21.90
CA TYR A 511 -13.88 20.07 -21.41
C TYR A 511 -12.83 20.61 -20.41
N ILE A 512 -12.37 19.77 -19.48
CA ILE A 512 -11.34 20.16 -18.51
C ILE A 512 -9.99 20.39 -19.21
N LEU A 513 -9.57 19.47 -20.08
CA LEU A 513 -8.27 19.53 -20.75
C LEU A 513 -8.19 20.66 -21.78
N GLU A 514 -9.30 21.01 -22.43
CA GLU A 514 -9.34 22.13 -23.40
C GLU A 514 -9.14 23.50 -22.75
N LYS A 515 -9.48 23.64 -21.47
CA LYS A 515 -9.22 24.88 -20.71
C LYS A 515 -7.74 25.06 -20.36
N SER A 516 -6.98 23.96 -20.32
CA SER A 516 -5.57 24.01 -19.95
C SER A 516 -4.69 24.49 -21.09
N SER A 517 -3.78 25.42 -20.78
CA SER A 517 -2.74 25.87 -21.71
C SER A 517 -1.51 24.95 -21.69
N GLU A 518 -1.45 23.98 -20.79
CA GLU A 518 -0.30 23.10 -20.59
C GLU A 518 -0.12 22.10 -21.74
N PRO A 519 1.10 21.92 -22.28
CA PRO A 519 1.35 20.96 -23.37
C PRO A 519 0.98 19.51 -23.00
N GLN A 520 1.19 19.11 -21.73
CA GLN A 520 0.84 17.78 -21.24
C GLN A 520 -0.68 17.53 -21.24
N ALA A 521 -1.48 18.53 -20.88
CA ALA A 521 -2.93 18.42 -20.94
C ALA A 521 -3.43 18.25 -22.38
N ARG A 522 -2.80 18.96 -23.34
CA ARG A 522 -3.12 18.82 -24.77
C ARG A 522 -2.72 17.45 -25.33
N GLU A 523 -1.58 16.90 -24.91
CA GLU A 523 -1.16 15.54 -25.24
C GLU A 523 -2.16 14.51 -24.70
N GLU A 524 -2.56 14.64 -23.46
CA GLU A 524 -3.56 13.77 -22.83
C GLU A 524 -4.93 13.85 -23.51
N LEU A 525 -5.34 15.04 -23.96
CA LEU A 525 -6.54 15.23 -24.76
C LEU A 525 -6.49 14.45 -26.08
N ILE A 526 -5.35 14.50 -26.79
CA ILE A 526 -5.15 13.77 -28.04
C ILE A 526 -5.26 12.26 -27.81
N ILE A 527 -4.64 11.75 -26.76
CA ILE A 527 -4.71 10.32 -26.37
C ILE A 527 -6.15 9.93 -26.02
N SER A 528 -6.85 10.75 -25.25
CA SER A 528 -8.24 10.50 -24.86
C SER A 528 -9.19 10.42 -26.06
N ILE A 529 -9.00 11.31 -27.04
CA ILE A 529 -9.77 11.28 -28.30
C ILE A 529 -9.50 9.98 -29.08
N SER A 530 -8.25 9.50 -29.09
CA SER A 530 -7.90 8.25 -29.78
C SER A 530 -8.55 7.03 -29.13
N VAL A 531 -8.61 7.00 -27.79
CA VAL A 531 -9.29 5.92 -27.03
C VAL A 531 -10.76 5.90 -27.38
N LEU A 532 -11.42 7.06 -27.40
CA LEU A 532 -12.83 7.16 -27.78
C LEU A 532 -13.08 6.74 -29.23
N ALA A 533 -12.20 7.11 -30.16
CA ALA A 533 -12.27 6.65 -31.54
C ALA A 533 -12.15 5.12 -31.64
N SER A 534 -11.26 4.50 -30.87
CA SER A 534 -11.12 3.04 -30.80
C SER A 534 -12.39 2.37 -30.26
N VAL A 535 -12.98 2.92 -29.19
CA VAL A 535 -14.23 2.42 -28.59
C VAL A 535 -15.36 2.42 -29.65
N TYR A 536 -15.52 3.51 -30.39
CA TYR A 536 -16.51 3.56 -31.45
C TYR A 536 -16.24 2.57 -32.58
N CYS A 537 -14.95 2.33 -32.88
CA CYS A 537 -14.57 1.35 -33.89
C CYS A 537 -14.90 -0.07 -33.45
N ASP A 538 -14.61 -0.44 -32.21
CA ASP A 538 -14.94 -1.75 -31.64
C ASP A 538 -16.45 -2.00 -31.66
N GLU A 539 -17.25 -0.97 -31.41
CA GLU A 539 -18.72 -1.00 -31.45
C GLU A 539 -19.32 -0.81 -32.85
N LYS A 540 -18.50 -0.88 -33.88
CA LYS A 540 -18.90 -0.73 -35.29
C LYS A 540 -19.57 0.59 -35.63
N LYS A 541 -19.40 1.63 -34.82
CA LYS A 541 -19.87 3.01 -35.07
C LYS A 541 -18.83 3.79 -35.89
N PHE A 542 -18.54 3.32 -37.09
CA PHE A 542 -17.38 3.74 -37.88
C PHE A 542 -17.40 5.21 -38.31
N ILE A 543 -18.57 5.84 -38.47
CA ILE A 543 -18.65 7.31 -38.77
C ILE A 543 -18.03 8.06 -37.59
N LYS A 544 -18.52 7.84 -36.36
CA LYS A 544 -18.00 8.52 -35.19
C LYS A 544 -16.50 8.20 -34.98
N ALA A 545 -16.11 6.94 -35.12
CA ALA A 545 -14.72 6.52 -35.02
C ALA A 545 -13.80 7.31 -35.93
N SER A 546 -14.15 7.41 -37.22
CA SER A 546 -13.36 8.14 -38.23
C SER A 546 -13.36 9.66 -38.03
N GLU A 547 -14.47 10.24 -37.57
CA GLU A 547 -14.56 11.67 -37.24
C GLU A 547 -13.64 12.02 -36.04
N TYR A 548 -13.67 11.21 -34.96
CA TYR A 548 -12.79 11.42 -33.79
C TYR A 548 -11.30 11.22 -34.16
N CYS A 549 -10.97 10.23 -34.99
CA CYS A 549 -9.62 10.08 -35.50
C CYS A 549 -9.15 11.36 -36.22
N ARG A 550 -9.95 11.90 -37.15
CA ARG A 550 -9.63 13.12 -37.89
C ARG A 550 -9.42 14.32 -36.96
N GLN A 551 -10.30 14.49 -35.95
CA GLN A 551 -10.19 15.57 -34.97
C GLN A 551 -8.93 15.44 -34.11
N GLY A 552 -8.62 14.23 -33.62
CA GLY A 552 -7.44 13.98 -32.81
C GLY A 552 -6.13 14.22 -33.59
N ILE A 553 -6.05 13.73 -34.81
CA ILE A 553 -4.88 13.97 -35.69
C ILE A 553 -4.67 15.48 -35.96
N LYS A 554 -5.75 16.22 -36.18
CA LYS A 554 -5.67 17.66 -36.37
C LYS A 554 -5.15 18.40 -35.14
N LYS A 555 -5.62 18.01 -33.94
CA LYS A 555 -5.14 18.59 -32.67
C LYS A 555 -3.66 18.20 -32.44
N ALA A 556 -3.28 16.97 -32.73
CA ALA A 556 -1.91 16.50 -32.63
C ALA A 556 -0.95 17.28 -33.54
N ARG A 557 -1.33 17.52 -34.79
CA ARG A 557 -0.55 18.30 -35.72
C ARG A 557 -0.26 19.69 -35.16
N LYS A 558 -1.30 20.39 -34.68
CA LYS A 558 -1.17 21.71 -34.08
C LYS A 558 -0.20 21.72 -32.88
N LEU A 559 -0.27 20.73 -32.02
CA LEU A 559 0.64 20.62 -30.87
C LEU A 559 2.09 20.37 -31.31
N LEU A 560 2.31 19.53 -32.32
CA LEU A 560 3.64 19.25 -32.87
C LEU A 560 4.27 20.45 -33.57
N GLU A 561 3.47 21.33 -34.20
CA GLU A 561 3.92 22.60 -34.75
C GLU A 561 4.39 23.58 -33.66
N GLU A 562 3.75 23.57 -32.48
CA GLU A 562 4.14 24.41 -31.34
C GLU A 562 5.35 23.81 -30.60
N LYS A 563 5.35 22.49 -30.37
CA LYS A 563 6.39 21.76 -29.64
C LYS A 563 6.58 20.37 -30.25
N PHE A 564 7.72 20.15 -30.88
CA PHE A 564 8.06 18.84 -31.43
C PHE A 564 8.29 17.81 -30.31
N ASP A 565 7.57 16.70 -30.37
CA ASP A 565 7.80 15.49 -29.55
C ASP A 565 7.75 14.23 -30.41
N LYS A 566 8.89 13.54 -30.50
CA LYS A 566 9.03 12.30 -31.27
C LYS A 566 8.16 11.15 -30.71
N LYS A 567 7.91 11.14 -29.39
CA LYS A 567 7.06 10.13 -28.74
C LYS A 567 5.61 10.35 -29.16
N LEU A 568 5.13 11.58 -29.11
CA LEU A 568 3.78 11.94 -29.55
C LEU A 568 3.53 11.59 -31.02
N VAL A 569 4.51 11.85 -31.93
CA VAL A 569 4.37 11.45 -33.34
C VAL A 569 4.15 9.95 -33.47
N LYS A 570 4.92 9.13 -32.74
CA LYS A 570 4.78 7.66 -32.78
C LYS A 570 3.43 7.20 -32.22
N GLU A 571 2.98 7.78 -31.12
CA GLU A 571 1.69 7.45 -30.50
C GLU A 571 0.53 7.82 -31.42
N VAL A 572 0.54 9.00 -32.01
CA VAL A 572 -0.48 9.45 -32.98
C VAL A 572 -0.57 8.50 -34.16
N VAL A 573 0.59 8.15 -34.75
CA VAL A 573 0.62 7.21 -35.87
C VAL A 573 0.10 5.84 -35.48
N TYR A 574 0.50 5.33 -34.32
CA TYR A 574 0.07 3.99 -33.86
C TYR A 574 -1.43 3.96 -33.56
N LEU A 575 -1.92 4.91 -32.76
CA LEU A 575 -3.30 4.89 -32.24
C LEU A 575 -4.32 5.20 -33.35
N TYR A 576 -4.10 6.27 -34.09
CA TYR A 576 -5.08 6.71 -35.10
C TYR A 576 -5.01 5.89 -36.37
N ASP A 577 -3.82 5.51 -36.84
CA ASP A 577 -3.66 4.69 -38.04
C ASP A 577 -4.28 3.29 -37.85
N HIS A 578 -4.11 2.68 -36.66
CA HIS A 578 -4.73 1.38 -36.36
C HIS A 578 -6.26 1.48 -36.41
N THR A 579 -6.86 2.52 -35.79
CA THR A 579 -8.31 2.70 -35.79
C THR A 579 -8.84 2.97 -37.20
N LEU A 580 -8.15 3.79 -37.97
CA LEU A 580 -8.52 4.06 -39.39
C LEU A 580 -8.43 2.77 -40.21
N GLU A 581 -7.39 1.95 -40.06
CA GLU A 581 -7.25 0.67 -40.74
C GLU A 581 -8.43 -0.29 -40.42
N ASN A 582 -8.85 -0.34 -39.15
CA ASN A 582 -10.01 -1.15 -38.77
C ASN A 582 -11.30 -0.62 -39.40
N CYS A 583 -11.47 0.68 -39.50
CA CYS A 583 -12.59 1.25 -40.25
C CYS A 583 -12.56 0.88 -41.75
N VAL A 584 -11.36 0.67 -42.35
CA VAL A 584 -11.25 0.16 -43.76
C VAL A 584 -11.77 -1.25 -43.88
N LYS A 585 -11.50 -2.10 -42.91
CA LYS A 585 -11.84 -3.52 -42.93
C LYS A 585 -13.33 -3.80 -42.70
N ALA A 586 -14.11 -2.79 -42.30
CA ALA A 586 -15.53 -2.94 -42.06
C ALA A 586 -16.33 -3.31 -43.33
N GLU A 587 -17.25 -4.26 -43.22
CA GLU A 587 -18.00 -4.76 -44.38
C GLU A 587 -19.02 -3.78 -44.95
N ASN A 588 -19.73 -3.03 -44.08
CA ASN A 588 -20.76 -2.04 -44.49
C ASN A 588 -20.29 -0.61 -44.15
N ARG A 589 -19.64 0.04 -45.13
CA ARG A 589 -19.09 1.40 -44.98
C ARG A 589 -19.95 2.42 -45.66
N GLU A 590 -20.17 3.51 -44.96
CA GLU A 590 -20.75 4.72 -45.56
C GLU A 590 -19.67 5.56 -46.23
N ASP A 591 -20.01 6.30 -47.29
CA ASP A 591 -19.07 7.14 -48.03
C ASP A 591 -18.37 8.16 -47.12
N LYS A 592 -19.07 8.65 -46.10
CA LYS A 592 -18.52 9.60 -45.13
C LYS A 592 -17.35 8.99 -44.31
N VAL A 593 -17.41 7.69 -44.02
CA VAL A 593 -16.30 6.98 -43.33
C VAL A 593 -15.07 6.96 -44.21
N ILE A 594 -15.27 6.68 -45.51
CA ILE A 594 -14.18 6.64 -46.51
C ILE A 594 -13.54 7.99 -46.66
N GLU A 595 -14.34 9.08 -46.72
CA GLU A 595 -13.84 10.45 -46.80
C GLU A 595 -13.00 10.83 -45.56
N ASN A 596 -13.52 10.60 -44.34
CA ASN A 596 -12.80 10.88 -43.11
C ASN A 596 -11.48 10.10 -43.00
N MET A 597 -11.49 8.87 -43.47
CA MET A 597 -10.29 8.02 -43.49
C MET A 597 -9.23 8.53 -44.45
N ARG A 598 -9.62 8.92 -45.67
CA ARG A 598 -8.70 9.47 -46.68
C ARG A 598 -8.04 10.74 -46.14
N GLU A 599 -8.81 11.62 -45.52
CA GLU A 599 -8.29 12.84 -44.92
C GLU A 599 -7.36 12.52 -43.74
N GLY A 600 -7.78 11.62 -42.81
CA GLY A 600 -7.00 11.22 -41.65
C GLY A 600 -5.64 10.60 -42.03
N ILE A 601 -5.62 9.65 -42.97
CA ILE A 601 -4.39 9.00 -43.45
C ILE A 601 -3.48 9.99 -44.18
N ARG A 602 -4.04 10.91 -44.95
CA ARG A 602 -3.27 12.01 -45.56
C ARG A 602 -2.57 12.86 -44.50
N MET A 603 -3.32 13.27 -43.46
CA MET A 603 -2.77 14.07 -42.37
C MET A 603 -1.69 13.34 -41.56
N VAL A 604 -1.84 12.03 -41.31
CA VAL A 604 -0.79 11.22 -40.69
C VAL A 604 0.46 11.17 -41.56
N GLY A 605 0.29 11.01 -42.87
CA GLY A 605 1.40 11.07 -43.85
C GLY A 605 2.14 12.41 -43.85
N GLU A 606 1.41 13.52 -43.78
CA GLU A 606 1.97 14.87 -43.68
C GLU A 606 2.74 15.06 -42.35
N ILE A 607 2.18 14.63 -41.20
CA ILE A 607 2.87 14.67 -39.92
C ILE A 607 4.18 13.88 -39.99
N LEU A 608 4.18 12.71 -40.60
CA LEU A 608 5.39 11.90 -40.75
C LEU A 608 6.45 12.56 -41.60
N LEU A 609 6.06 13.26 -42.65
CA LEU A 609 6.98 14.00 -43.50
C LEU A 609 7.55 15.24 -42.81
N ASP A 610 6.70 16.00 -42.13
CA ASP A 610 7.09 17.27 -41.52
C ASP A 610 7.98 17.03 -40.26
N PHE A 611 7.73 15.96 -39.49
CA PHE A 611 8.33 15.75 -38.16
C PHE A 611 9.22 14.51 -38.02
N MET A 612 9.34 13.66 -39.07
CA MET A 612 10.14 12.43 -38.99
C MET A 612 11.05 12.29 -40.23
N PRO A 613 12.15 11.50 -40.12
CA PRO A 613 12.98 11.19 -41.28
C PRO A 613 12.14 10.57 -42.42
N SER A 614 12.36 11.01 -43.65
CA SER A 614 11.60 10.60 -44.86
C SER A 614 11.47 9.07 -45.03
N GLN A 615 12.44 8.31 -44.52
CA GLN A 615 12.39 6.84 -44.48
C GLN A 615 11.21 6.28 -43.65
N VAL A 616 10.75 7.00 -42.61
CA VAL A 616 9.59 6.59 -41.79
C VAL A 616 8.32 6.76 -42.62
N TYR A 617 8.19 7.86 -43.33
CA TYR A 617 7.09 8.09 -44.29
C TYR A 617 7.08 7.04 -45.40
N ILE A 618 8.24 6.73 -45.99
CA ILE A 618 8.36 5.70 -47.02
C ILE A 618 7.90 4.34 -46.49
N LYS A 619 8.25 3.99 -45.25
CA LYS A 619 7.76 2.75 -44.59
C LYS A 619 6.24 2.79 -44.43
N TYR A 620 5.69 3.90 -44.01
CA TYR A 620 4.25 4.08 -43.86
C TYR A 620 3.51 3.93 -45.20
N LYS A 621 3.98 4.57 -46.24
CA LYS A 621 3.44 4.42 -47.59
C LYS A 621 3.52 2.98 -48.10
N ARG A 622 4.65 2.29 -47.88
CA ARG A 622 4.82 0.86 -48.22
C ARG A 622 3.84 -0.06 -47.47
N LYS A 623 3.45 0.30 -46.23
CA LYS A 623 2.41 -0.45 -45.49
C LYS A 623 1.13 -0.49 -46.32
N TYR A 624 0.64 0.64 -46.78
CA TYR A 624 -0.60 0.71 -47.57
C TYR A 624 -0.46 0.06 -48.94
N SER A 625 0.70 0.18 -49.60
CA SER A 625 0.96 -0.55 -50.84
C SER A 625 0.84 -2.09 -50.64
N ARG A 626 1.42 -2.61 -49.60
CA ARG A 626 1.30 -4.04 -49.28
C ARG A 626 -0.12 -4.48 -48.93
N LEU A 627 -0.89 -3.62 -48.23
CA LEU A 627 -2.30 -3.89 -47.95
C LEU A 627 -3.13 -3.92 -49.27
N ALA A 628 -2.85 -3.03 -50.22
CA ALA A 628 -3.48 -3.04 -51.53
C ALA A 628 -3.11 -4.30 -52.36
N GLU A 629 -1.82 -4.72 -52.34
CA GLU A 629 -1.32 -5.93 -53.02
C GLU A 629 -1.93 -7.21 -52.46
N ASN A 630 -2.08 -7.30 -51.12
CA ASN A 630 -2.62 -8.47 -50.41
C ASN A 630 -4.14 -8.58 -50.47
N ALA A 631 -4.86 -7.51 -50.79
CA ALA A 631 -6.33 -7.53 -50.92
C ALA A 631 -6.73 -8.29 -52.17
N LYS A 632 -7.76 -9.16 -52.08
CA LYS A 632 -8.24 -9.94 -53.22
C LYS A 632 -8.85 -9.05 -54.29
N ALA A 633 -8.64 -9.44 -55.55
CA ALA A 633 -9.23 -8.74 -56.70
C ALA A 633 -10.76 -8.74 -56.56
N GLY A 634 -11.38 -7.53 -56.70
CA GLY A 634 -12.83 -7.32 -56.57
C GLY A 634 -13.32 -7.00 -55.14
N GLU A 635 -12.44 -7.03 -54.13
CA GLU A 635 -12.82 -6.56 -52.80
C GLU A 635 -12.83 -5.01 -52.74
N LYS A 636 -13.90 -4.44 -52.18
CA LYS A 636 -14.00 -2.97 -51.95
C LYS A 636 -12.79 -2.40 -51.18
N ASN A 637 -12.15 -3.21 -50.35
CA ASN A 637 -10.96 -2.83 -49.61
C ASN A 637 -9.78 -2.50 -50.53
N LYS A 638 -9.61 -3.23 -51.61
CA LYS A 638 -8.51 -3.08 -52.54
C LYS A 638 -8.57 -1.67 -53.18
N GLU A 639 -9.73 -1.28 -53.69
CA GLU A 639 -9.91 0.03 -54.27
C GLU A 639 -9.61 1.19 -53.30
N ILE A 640 -10.01 1.02 -52.04
CA ILE A 640 -9.71 2.02 -50.99
C ILE A 640 -8.20 2.08 -50.72
N TYR A 641 -7.55 0.92 -50.54
CA TYR A 641 -6.09 0.91 -50.32
C TYR A 641 -5.32 1.51 -51.52
N GLU A 642 -5.74 1.22 -52.74
CA GLU A 642 -5.17 1.82 -53.96
C GLU A 642 -5.33 3.35 -53.97
N GLN A 643 -6.52 3.84 -53.59
CA GLN A 643 -6.77 5.29 -53.46
C GLN A 643 -5.91 5.92 -52.36
N LEU A 644 -5.75 5.26 -51.21
CA LEU A 644 -4.88 5.72 -50.13
C LEU A 644 -3.40 5.77 -50.55
N VAL A 645 -2.93 4.77 -51.29
CA VAL A 645 -1.58 4.77 -51.87
C VAL A 645 -1.41 5.95 -52.82
N LYS A 646 -2.43 6.25 -53.64
CA LYS A 646 -2.40 7.41 -54.56
C LYS A 646 -2.37 8.72 -53.77
N ILE A 647 -3.18 8.88 -52.73
CA ILE A 647 -3.19 10.07 -51.87
C ILE A 647 -1.81 10.26 -51.20
N LEU A 648 -1.26 9.22 -50.60
CA LEU A 648 0.09 9.26 -50.05
C LEU A 648 1.16 9.50 -51.11
N GLY A 649 0.95 9.10 -52.38
CA GLY A 649 1.84 9.39 -53.51
C GLY A 649 1.83 10.84 -53.94
N GLN A 650 0.78 11.57 -53.67
CA GLN A 650 0.63 12.98 -54.01
C GLN A 650 1.27 13.94 -52.99
N ILE A 651 1.59 13.44 -51.78
CA ILE A 651 2.31 14.24 -50.77
C ILE A 651 3.77 14.36 -51.28
N ILE A 652 4.16 15.59 -51.58
CA ILE A 652 5.48 15.90 -52.18
C ILE A 652 6.54 15.73 -51.05
N LEU A 653 7.53 14.91 -51.32
CA LEU A 653 8.73 14.85 -50.48
C LEU A 653 9.46 16.21 -50.61
N PRO A 654 9.78 16.90 -49.49
CA PRO A 654 10.63 18.07 -49.56
C PRO A 654 11.92 17.72 -50.31
N GLU A 655 12.36 18.58 -51.24
CA GLU A 655 13.68 18.41 -51.85
C GLU A 655 14.72 18.30 -50.75
N TYR A 656 15.62 17.35 -50.94
CA TYR A 656 16.58 16.90 -49.95
C TYR A 656 17.47 18.05 -49.48
N ASP A 657 17.10 18.73 -48.38
CA ASP A 657 17.94 19.77 -47.76
C ASP A 657 18.83 19.07 -46.72
N GLU A 658 20.10 18.87 -47.03
CA GLU A 658 21.11 18.28 -46.14
C GLU A 658 21.23 18.99 -44.80
N LYS A 659 20.76 20.25 -44.68
CA LYS A 659 20.75 20.99 -43.40
C LYS A 659 19.73 20.48 -42.39
N VAL A 660 18.57 20.04 -42.84
CA VAL A 660 17.50 19.51 -41.97
C VAL A 660 17.94 18.16 -41.35
N THR A 661 18.66 17.34 -42.11
CA THR A 661 19.16 16.05 -41.62
C THR A 661 20.24 16.17 -40.55
N ARG A 662 20.99 17.28 -40.49
CA ARG A 662 21.98 17.50 -39.40
C ARG A 662 21.37 17.93 -38.08
N GLN A 663 20.23 18.61 -38.09
CA GLN A 663 19.52 19.05 -36.87
C GLN A 663 18.88 17.88 -36.10
N TYR A 664 18.56 16.77 -36.80
CA TYR A 664 17.92 15.58 -36.20
C TYR A 664 18.85 14.41 -35.97
N ARG A 665 20.16 14.51 -36.29
CA ARG A 665 21.16 13.48 -36.00
C ARG A 665 21.83 13.62 -34.62
N GLY A 666 21.46 14.65 -33.86
CA GLY A 666 22.06 15.02 -32.57
C GLY A 666 21.25 14.61 -31.35
N TYR A 667 20.26 13.74 -31.47
CA TYR A 667 19.50 13.25 -30.32
C TYR A 667 19.28 11.76 -30.40
#